data_dd6c2eb6c090e18480e801c4e509d217
#
_entry.id   dd6c2eb6c090e18480e801c4e509d217
#
_cell.length_a   1.000
_cell.length_b   1.000
_cell.length_c   1.000
_cell.angle_alpha   90.00
_cell.angle_beta   90.00
_cell.angle_gamma   90.00
#
_symmetry.space_group_name_H-M   'P 1'
#
loop_
_entity.id
_entity.type
_entity.pdbx_description
1 polymer ?
#
loop_
_entity_poly.entity_id
_entity_poly.type
_entity_poly.pdbx_seq_one_letter_code
_entity_poly.pdbx_strand_id
1 'polypeptide(L)'
;MALGRVRALRTALTTAVLAGLVLPVVAPGAGAAALPPGFVLRETDTGLGQYQLTDFAPLPGGSVLATGKDGRVRWVPETGTGRTIAALPTRTVSDLGLTGIAVAPDYATSHTIYLTRSVDTTSGFVMRLSRFTVTVDAAGTPSGLTGELPLFEVPGFHNVHGIDTVAAAADGTLWLSIGDAADFTKVDTGAFRAQDVNQPYGKIFHLAADGTGVPANPYYDAANPGSTASKVFARGFRNPFRFGIDPNLGLPVAGDVGWNSWEEVDVVQRGANQGWPCWEGTHPTPGYSGLAECAGVANQPPIFEYQHGSGPMQGNSVTGGIVYNGSSYPAAYRGAYFFGDYVTHKIWTMTYDDQGRLTRGPESPPVFTDIGGPVRFAAAANGDIVYADILSGKLRRLSYSAGNTAPVANASSATDPATRTVSFDGSASVDYDNDPLTYDWAFGDGTATAANAGPQVSHTYAAGTESFTATLTVRDPLGATGTTTITVAPGNHTPQLTLTTPGDTTTFAVNQPVTLGAAATDAEDGSLPITWTSAVRHCPSEATCHAHPGIGGTGASFSLPFTEHPDSRMDFTATVTDSAGVSTSKTYTAMPRRHRITLLSTQPAALSIPVEGGVSTALVTEGATFDVVAAPLGTDGVSKFTGWQGGPAETTWIVTVGAGDLTLTANYATPIDQRYDADPALRAKLGAPTAAEVTDGPVHYRTYANGRLYWSATGGTRYVIGPVLAKYLAFGGHAKLGPPTTDTTATPDGAGQYNHFVNNGNVGSIYYTAATGAHAIYGEIRKKWAALDYERGLGYPTTDELGTPDGAGQYNHFVNNGNVGSIYYTTATGAHAIYGEIRKKWAALGYERGLGYPTTDELGTPDGIGRYNHFSLGHSIYYTTATGAHAVKGEIRKRWAALGWERSYLRYPRTDEYVTNGVYRSDFQGGYITYTLATGAVDRPW
;
A
#
# COMPACT_ATOMS: atom_id res chain seq x y z
N MET A 1 -23.69 50.79 7.54
CA MET A 1 -24.45 50.83 8.80
C MET A 1 -24.18 49.53 9.51
N ALA A 2 -23.66 49.45 10.58
CA ALA A 2 -23.20 50.12 11.74
C ALA A 2 -22.16 49.24 12.43
N LEU A 3 -21.06 49.88 12.71
CA LEU A 3 -19.97 49.51 13.60
C LEU A 3 -20.45 49.17 15.03
N GLY A 4 -19.79 48.20 15.68
CA GLY A 4 -19.90 47.97 17.11
C GLY A 4 -18.53 47.47 17.66
N ARG A 5 -17.70 48.41 18.17
CA ARG A 5 -16.48 48.18 18.94
C ARG A 5 -16.86 47.66 20.33
N VAL A 6 -16.11 46.69 20.87
CA VAL A 6 -16.03 46.48 22.33
C VAL A 6 -14.55 46.45 22.75
N ARG A 7 -14.32 47.26 23.79
CA ARG A 7 -13.05 47.65 24.43
C ARG A 7 -12.40 46.50 25.24
N ALA A 8 -11.09 46.51 25.25
CA ALA A 8 -10.26 45.83 26.23
C ALA A 8 -10.49 46.33 27.66
N LEU A 9 -10.53 45.42 28.64
CA LEU A 9 -10.35 45.68 30.06
C LEU A 9 -9.10 44.95 30.52
N ARG A 10 -8.05 45.71 30.88
CA ARG A 10 -6.92 45.26 31.67
C ARG A 10 -7.33 45.31 33.13
N THR A 11 -7.18 44.17 33.83
CA THR A 11 -7.17 44.18 35.30
C THR A 11 -5.89 43.47 35.75
N ALA A 12 -5.07 44.21 36.47
CA ALA A 12 -3.89 43.74 37.16
C ALA A 12 -4.31 42.85 38.35
N LEU A 13 -3.69 41.68 38.49
CA LEU A 13 -3.77 40.91 39.73
C LEU A 13 -2.37 40.65 40.26
N THR A 14 -2.17 41.03 41.50
CA THR A 14 -1.04 40.91 42.36
C THR A 14 -0.50 39.49 42.55
N THR A 15 0.79 39.38 42.51
CA THR A 15 1.61 38.20 42.84
C THR A 15 1.32 37.72 44.28
N ALA A 16 0.80 36.52 44.42
CA ALA A 16 0.84 35.73 45.64
C ALA A 16 1.72 34.49 45.34
N VAL A 17 2.88 34.47 45.99
CA VAL A 17 3.79 33.32 46.03
C VAL A 17 3.11 32.24 46.87
N LEU A 18 2.56 31.21 46.24
CA LEU A 18 2.25 29.93 46.87
C LEU A 18 3.42 28.97 46.55
N ALA A 19 4.13 28.57 47.57
CA ALA A 19 5.02 27.44 47.55
C ALA A 19 4.17 26.21 47.26
N GLY A 20 4.14 25.80 46.01
CA GLY A 20 3.49 24.55 45.59
C GLY A 20 4.40 23.37 45.94
N LEU A 21 3.93 22.47 46.80
CA LEU A 21 4.47 21.11 46.93
C LEU A 21 4.49 20.49 45.50
N VAL A 22 5.70 20.22 45.03
CA VAL A 22 5.90 19.34 43.87
C VAL A 22 5.67 17.91 44.40
N LEU A 23 4.46 17.41 44.24
CA LEU A 23 4.20 15.97 44.31
C LEU A 23 4.98 15.31 43.18
N PRO A 24 5.71 14.21 43.41
CA PRO A 24 6.34 13.46 42.37
C PRO A 24 5.20 12.93 41.44
N VAL A 25 5.34 13.20 40.16
CA VAL A 25 4.50 12.53 39.15
C VAL A 25 4.88 11.06 39.21
N VAL A 26 4.09 10.28 39.94
CA VAL A 26 4.11 8.83 39.84
C VAL A 26 3.73 8.51 38.40
N ALA A 27 4.61 7.80 37.71
CA ALA A 27 4.23 7.20 36.43
C ALA A 27 2.90 6.46 36.63
N PRO A 28 1.94 6.54 35.69
CA PRO A 28 0.68 5.84 35.84
C PRO A 28 1.01 4.36 36.04
N GLY A 29 0.69 3.84 37.21
CA GLY A 29 0.72 2.41 37.49
C GLY A 29 -0.07 1.71 36.36
N ALA A 30 0.44 0.60 35.86
CA ALA A 30 -0.30 -0.23 34.92
C ALA A 30 -1.70 -0.42 35.49
N GLY A 31 -2.73 -0.04 34.73
CA GLY A 31 -4.11 -0.26 35.10
C GLY A 31 -4.31 -1.74 35.46
N ALA A 32 -5.19 -2.01 36.41
CA ALA A 32 -5.49 -3.41 36.73
C ALA A 32 -6.04 -4.09 35.46
N ALA A 33 -5.56 -5.30 35.17
CA ALA A 33 -6.00 -6.09 34.00
C ALA A 33 -7.52 -6.22 33.98
N ALA A 34 -8.16 -5.81 32.89
CA ALA A 34 -9.59 -6.02 32.73
C ALA A 34 -9.83 -7.42 32.17
N LEU A 35 -10.36 -8.30 33.01
CA LEU A 35 -10.64 -9.69 32.69
C LEU A 35 -12.14 -9.97 32.70
N PRO A 36 -12.64 -10.88 31.87
CA PRO A 36 -14.02 -11.36 31.99
C PRO A 36 -14.25 -12.05 33.33
N PRO A 37 -15.49 -12.02 33.86
CA PRO A 37 -15.81 -12.66 35.14
C PRO A 37 -15.37 -14.14 35.22
N GLY A 38 -14.77 -14.52 36.34
CA GLY A 38 -14.24 -15.85 36.59
C GLY A 38 -12.85 -16.11 36.01
N PHE A 39 -12.29 -15.22 35.24
CA PHE A 39 -10.88 -15.31 34.81
C PHE A 39 -9.96 -14.67 35.85
N VAL A 40 -8.83 -15.33 36.09
CA VAL A 40 -7.77 -14.88 36.99
C VAL A 40 -6.44 -14.90 36.25
N LEU A 41 -5.67 -13.82 36.36
CA LEU A 41 -4.32 -13.73 35.83
C LEU A 41 -3.30 -14.17 36.90
N ARG A 42 -2.59 -15.26 36.63
CA ARG A 42 -1.47 -15.74 37.47
C ARG A 42 -0.14 -15.42 36.81
N GLU A 43 0.81 -14.99 37.61
CA GLU A 43 2.14 -14.62 37.10
C GLU A 43 3.21 -15.57 37.59
N THR A 44 4.19 -15.90 36.75
CA THR A 44 5.39 -16.64 37.08
C THR A 44 6.60 -15.85 36.60
N ASP A 45 7.51 -15.51 37.52
CA ASP A 45 8.75 -14.80 37.18
C ASP A 45 9.71 -15.76 36.44
N THR A 46 10.16 -15.33 35.26
CA THR A 46 11.15 -16.07 34.48
C THR A 46 12.60 -15.75 34.90
N GLY A 47 12.84 -14.64 35.60
CA GLY A 47 14.14 -14.07 35.89
C GLY A 47 14.87 -13.51 34.66
N LEU A 48 14.17 -13.25 33.54
CA LEU A 48 14.73 -12.64 32.33
C LEU A 48 14.65 -11.10 32.36
N GLY A 49 13.69 -10.56 33.06
CA GLY A 49 13.50 -9.11 33.16
C GLY A 49 12.72 -8.51 31.98
N GLN A 50 12.42 -7.23 32.12
CA GLN A 50 11.67 -6.44 31.14
C GLN A 50 12.35 -6.43 29.78
N TYR A 51 11.55 -6.60 28.72
CA TYR A 51 11.95 -6.62 27.31
C TYR A 51 12.96 -7.73 26.92
N GLN A 52 13.17 -8.72 27.79
CA GLN A 52 14.07 -9.85 27.52
C GLN A 52 13.34 -11.13 27.16
N LEU A 53 12.19 -11.41 27.75
CA LEU A 53 11.44 -12.61 27.47
C LEU A 53 10.87 -12.61 26.05
N THR A 54 11.39 -13.49 25.19
CA THR A 54 10.99 -13.55 23.76
C THR A 54 10.05 -14.72 23.46
N ASP A 55 10.32 -15.89 24.05
CA ASP A 55 9.52 -17.10 23.80
C ASP A 55 9.60 -18.06 25.01
N PHE A 56 8.75 -19.06 25.03
CA PHE A 56 8.81 -20.15 25.99
C PHE A 56 8.18 -21.42 25.43
N ALA A 57 8.62 -22.55 25.96
CA ALA A 57 8.05 -23.85 25.61
C ALA A 57 7.79 -24.68 26.88
N PRO A 58 6.54 -25.18 27.08
CA PRO A 58 6.21 -26.08 28.16
C PRO A 58 6.98 -27.40 28.06
N LEU A 59 7.43 -27.90 29.22
CA LEU A 59 8.04 -29.21 29.37
C LEU A 59 7.06 -30.21 29.99
N PRO A 60 7.25 -31.50 29.77
CA PRO A 60 6.55 -32.52 30.56
C PRO A 60 6.79 -32.31 32.07
N GLY A 61 5.72 -32.28 32.86
CA GLY A 61 5.81 -32.05 34.31
C GLY A 61 5.56 -30.63 34.78
N GLY A 62 5.12 -29.72 33.86
CA GLY A 62 4.59 -28.37 34.20
C GLY A 62 5.63 -27.24 34.22
N SER A 63 6.95 -27.57 34.27
CA SER A 63 7.98 -26.52 34.08
C SER A 63 8.08 -26.06 32.65
N VAL A 64 8.79 -24.94 32.40
CA VAL A 64 8.99 -24.40 31.04
C VAL A 64 10.47 -24.10 30.79
N LEU A 65 10.86 -24.07 29.51
CA LEU A 65 12.07 -23.37 29.06
C LEU A 65 11.67 -22.03 28.49
N ALA A 66 12.29 -20.97 28.98
CA ALA A 66 12.06 -19.60 28.53
C ALA A 66 13.33 -19.05 27.87
N THR A 67 13.17 -18.29 26.79
CA THR A 67 14.27 -17.67 26.06
C THR A 67 14.32 -16.16 26.27
N GLY A 68 15.53 -15.66 26.46
CA GLY A 68 15.83 -14.24 26.53
C GLY A 68 16.42 -13.73 25.24
N LYS A 69 16.01 -12.53 24.82
CA LYS A 69 16.55 -11.84 23.66
C LYS A 69 18.09 -11.84 23.65
N ASP A 70 18.71 -11.76 24.80
CA ASP A 70 20.15 -11.75 25.04
C ASP A 70 20.85 -13.13 24.91
N GLY A 71 20.14 -14.14 24.47
CA GLY A 71 20.66 -15.49 24.25
C GLY A 71 20.55 -16.40 25.49
N ARG A 72 20.02 -15.95 26.61
CA ARG A 72 19.79 -16.78 27.76
C ARG A 72 18.66 -17.78 27.52
N VAL A 73 18.88 -19.02 27.93
CA VAL A 73 17.85 -20.06 28.06
C VAL A 73 17.69 -20.38 29.53
N ARG A 74 16.47 -20.23 30.04
CA ARG A 74 16.16 -20.44 31.45
C ARG A 74 15.18 -21.60 31.64
N TRP A 75 15.47 -22.46 32.57
CA TRP A 75 14.49 -23.39 33.11
C TRP A 75 13.72 -22.69 34.23
N VAL A 76 12.37 -22.71 34.13
CA VAL A 76 11.44 -22.08 35.07
C VAL A 76 10.51 -23.18 35.60
N PRO A 77 10.59 -23.50 36.90
CA PRO A 77 9.69 -24.49 37.52
C PRO A 77 8.27 -23.92 37.62
N GLU A 78 7.30 -24.79 37.85
CA GLU A 78 5.92 -24.38 38.11
C GLU A 78 5.81 -23.54 39.41
N THR A 79 6.64 -23.85 40.38
CA THR A 79 6.76 -23.12 41.63
C THR A 79 8.24 -23.01 42.06
N GLY A 80 8.62 -21.86 42.63
CA GLY A 80 9.99 -21.59 43.04
C GLY A 80 10.82 -20.83 42.05
N THR A 81 12.13 -20.77 42.23
CA THR A 81 13.05 -19.94 41.49
C THR A 81 13.67 -20.71 40.32
N GLY A 82 13.54 -20.15 39.12
CA GLY A 82 14.16 -20.67 37.89
C GLY A 82 15.67 -20.41 37.81
N ARG A 83 16.37 -21.11 36.90
CA ARG A 83 17.83 -20.98 36.69
C ARG A 83 18.17 -20.84 35.21
N THR A 84 19.23 -20.09 34.88
CA THR A 84 19.81 -20.08 33.54
C THR A 84 20.52 -21.41 33.30
N ILE A 85 20.20 -22.08 32.18
CA ILE A 85 20.82 -23.31 31.75
C ILE A 85 21.79 -23.14 30.58
N ALA A 86 21.68 -22.00 29.85
CA ALA A 86 22.61 -21.62 28.78
C ALA A 86 22.57 -20.10 28.52
N ALA A 87 23.70 -19.60 28.00
CA ALA A 87 23.79 -18.28 27.41
C ALA A 87 24.49 -18.43 26.03
N LEU A 88 23.75 -18.29 24.97
CA LEU A 88 24.22 -18.52 23.60
C LEU A 88 24.67 -17.19 22.97
N PRO A 89 25.81 -17.16 22.23
CA PRO A 89 26.17 -15.99 21.45
C PRO A 89 25.05 -15.58 20.51
N THR A 90 24.56 -14.34 20.66
CA THR A 90 23.36 -13.88 19.97
C THR A 90 23.48 -12.40 19.64
N ARG A 91 23.14 -12.03 18.42
CA ARG A 91 23.01 -10.63 18.02
C ARG A 91 21.66 -10.09 18.51
N THR A 92 21.68 -8.97 19.24
CA THR A 92 20.49 -8.43 19.94
C THR A 92 20.04 -7.06 19.45
N VAL A 93 20.52 -6.63 18.29
CA VAL A 93 20.21 -5.31 17.73
C VAL A 93 18.78 -5.29 17.18
N SER A 94 18.00 -4.27 17.48
CA SER A 94 16.59 -4.08 17.07
C SER A 94 15.74 -5.33 17.39
N ASP A 95 15.09 -5.95 16.41
CA ASP A 95 14.22 -7.12 16.62
C ASP A 95 14.98 -8.44 16.74
N LEU A 96 16.29 -8.40 16.45
CA LEU A 96 17.11 -9.62 16.48
C LEU A 96 17.37 -10.11 17.91
N GLY A 97 17.55 -11.39 18.05
CA GLY A 97 17.76 -12.03 19.36
C GLY A 97 17.77 -13.55 19.26
N LEU A 98 17.65 -14.19 20.41
CA LEU A 98 17.15 -15.54 20.55
C LEU A 98 15.62 -15.43 20.61
N THR A 99 14.94 -15.75 19.53
CA THR A 99 13.57 -15.34 19.26
C THR A 99 12.55 -16.48 19.36
N GLY A 100 12.97 -17.73 19.20
CA GLY A 100 12.03 -18.84 19.25
C GLY A 100 12.59 -20.10 19.91
N ILE A 101 11.69 -20.89 20.51
CA ILE A 101 11.99 -22.19 21.08
C ILE A 101 10.87 -23.18 20.80
N ALA A 102 11.22 -24.40 20.42
CA ALA A 102 10.30 -25.55 20.37
C ALA A 102 10.90 -26.76 21.08
N VAL A 103 10.04 -27.53 21.69
CA VAL A 103 10.39 -28.81 22.34
C VAL A 103 9.96 -29.94 21.41
N ALA A 104 10.84 -30.91 21.16
CA ALA A 104 10.53 -32.05 20.32
C ALA A 104 9.38 -32.89 20.92
N PRO A 105 8.51 -33.51 20.10
CA PRO A 105 7.39 -34.32 20.60
C PRO A 105 7.85 -35.51 21.48
N ASP A 106 9.05 -36.01 21.23
CA ASP A 106 9.68 -37.11 21.98
C ASP A 106 10.64 -36.64 23.10
N TYR A 107 10.55 -35.36 23.52
CA TYR A 107 11.45 -34.72 24.47
C TYR A 107 11.68 -35.54 25.75
N ALA A 108 10.67 -36.23 26.24
CA ALA A 108 10.77 -37.07 27.45
C ALA A 108 11.89 -38.11 27.36
N THR A 109 12.28 -38.51 26.15
CA THR A 109 13.34 -39.47 25.86
C THR A 109 14.54 -38.85 25.13
N SER A 110 14.32 -37.94 24.19
CA SER A 110 15.38 -37.34 23.37
C SER A 110 16.02 -36.12 24.04
N HIS A 111 15.32 -35.44 24.93
CA HIS A 111 15.67 -34.14 25.49
C HIS A 111 16.00 -33.10 24.42
N THR A 112 15.42 -33.23 23.22
CA THR A 112 15.69 -32.39 22.06
C THR A 112 14.87 -31.12 22.11
N ILE A 113 15.51 -29.96 21.81
CA ILE A 113 14.87 -28.69 21.57
C ILE A 113 15.40 -28.05 20.30
N TYR A 114 14.63 -27.09 19.75
CA TYR A 114 14.99 -26.29 18.59
C TYR A 114 14.97 -24.83 19.02
N LEU A 115 15.97 -24.06 18.58
CA LEU A 115 16.13 -22.65 18.88
C LEU A 115 16.34 -21.85 17.61
N THR A 116 15.69 -20.70 17.50
CA THR A 116 15.94 -19.69 16.45
C THR A 116 16.67 -18.50 17.03
N ARG A 117 17.76 -18.08 16.39
CA ARG A 117 18.52 -16.92 16.82
C ARG A 117 19.31 -16.25 15.70
N SER A 118 19.68 -15.00 15.91
CA SER A 118 20.61 -14.26 15.04
C SER A 118 22.03 -14.35 15.61
N VAL A 119 23.01 -14.63 14.77
CA VAL A 119 24.41 -14.89 15.16
C VAL A 119 25.36 -14.04 14.34
N ASP A 120 26.22 -13.27 15.01
CA ASP A 120 27.26 -12.49 14.33
C ASP A 120 28.28 -13.41 13.64
N THR A 121 28.74 -12.98 12.45
CA THR A 121 29.80 -13.61 11.67
C THR A 121 30.89 -12.58 11.34
N THR A 122 31.97 -13.02 10.74
CA THR A 122 33.06 -12.11 10.32
C THR A 122 32.66 -11.13 9.20
N SER A 123 31.57 -11.41 8.49
CA SER A 123 31.10 -10.61 7.32
C SER A 123 29.67 -10.09 7.48
N GLY A 124 29.12 -10.07 8.69
CA GLY A 124 27.75 -9.68 8.94
C GLY A 124 27.09 -10.55 10.00
N PHE A 125 25.90 -11.04 9.76
CA PHE A 125 25.24 -11.98 10.66
C PHE A 125 24.39 -12.98 9.87
N VAL A 126 24.04 -14.07 10.54
CA VAL A 126 23.13 -15.10 10.00
C VAL A 126 21.96 -15.32 10.95
N MET A 127 20.83 -15.65 10.38
CA MET A 127 19.64 -16.13 11.07
C MET A 127 19.67 -17.66 11.05
N ARG A 128 19.56 -18.30 12.21
CA ARG A 128 19.85 -19.73 12.36
C ARG A 128 18.79 -20.45 13.16
N LEU A 129 18.31 -21.56 12.61
CA LEU A 129 17.59 -22.60 13.35
C LEU A 129 18.60 -23.70 13.73
N SER A 130 18.71 -24.00 15.03
CA SER A 130 19.57 -25.09 15.52
C SER A 130 18.82 -26.07 16.41
N ARG A 131 19.24 -27.35 16.34
CA ARG A 131 18.82 -28.38 17.29
C ARG A 131 19.85 -28.44 18.42
N PHE A 132 19.34 -28.63 19.66
CA PHE A 132 20.15 -28.86 20.86
C PHE A 132 19.62 -30.04 21.65
N THR A 133 20.46 -30.59 22.52
CA THR A 133 20.06 -31.55 23.56
C THR A 133 20.15 -30.85 24.92
N VAL A 134 19.05 -30.90 25.67
CA VAL A 134 19.01 -30.43 27.07
C VAL A 134 19.66 -31.48 27.95
N THR A 135 20.67 -31.09 28.70
CA THR A 135 21.24 -31.94 29.76
C THR A 135 20.41 -31.80 31.04
N VAL A 136 20.27 -32.89 31.76
CA VAL A 136 19.53 -32.91 33.03
C VAL A 136 20.47 -33.31 34.17
N ASP A 137 20.16 -32.86 35.39
CA ASP A 137 20.85 -33.28 36.60
C ASP A 137 20.34 -34.65 37.13
N ALA A 138 20.85 -35.10 38.23
CA ALA A 138 20.47 -36.39 38.82
C ALA A 138 18.99 -36.48 39.24
N ALA A 139 18.31 -35.33 39.38
CA ALA A 139 16.90 -35.22 39.67
C ALA A 139 16.03 -35.15 38.40
N GLY A 140 16.64 -35.23 37.22
CA GLY A 140 15.96 -35.04 35.92
C GLY A 140 15.65 -33.59 35.55
N THR A 141 16.20 -32.62 36.29
CA THR A 141 15.94 -31.18 36.05
C THR A 141 16.90 -30.62 34.99
N PRO A 142 16.41 -29.82 34.00
CA PRO A 142 17.26 -29.17 33.01
C PRO A 142 18.42 -28.39 33.61
N SER A 143 19.64 -28.68 33.17
CA SER A 143 20.89 -28.16 33.76
C SER A 143 21.83 -27.51 32.75
N GLY A 144 21.66 -27.76 31.43
CA GLY A 144 22.50 -27.21 30.37
C GLY A 144 22.00 -27.54 28.99
N LEU A 145 22.69 -27.01 27.96
CA LEU A 145 22.49 -27.34 26.55
C LEU A 145 23.80 -27.86 25.94
N THR A 146 23.69 -28.89 25.10
CA THR A 146 24.84 -29.47 24.38
C THR A 146 24.45 -29.80 22.94
N GLY A 147 25.45 -30.11 22.12
CA GLY A 147 25.26 -30.70 20.79
C GLY A 147 24.53 -29.80 19.79
N GLU A 148 24.89 -28.51 19.72
CA GLU A 148 24.34 -27.64 18.70
C GLU A 148 24.54 -28.22 17.30
N LEU A 149 23.44 -28.38 16.55
CA LEU A 149 23.43 -28.76 15.16
C LEU A 149 22.61 -27.74 14.37
N PRO A 150 23.23 -26.88 13.56
CA PRO A 150 22.49 -26.00 12.65
C PRO A 150 21.71 -26.81 11.62
N LEU A 151 20.42 -26.54 11.47
CA LEU A 151 19.51 -27.18 10.53
C LEU A 151 19.15 -26.29 9.35
N PHE A 152 19.05 -24.97 9.60
CA PHE A 152 18.75 -23.99 8.59
C PHE A 152 19.47 -22.68 8.93
N GLU A 153 20.14 -22.09 7.95
CA GLU A 153 20.91 -20.87 8.14
C GLU A 153 20.78 -19.99 6.91
N VAL A 154 20.50 -18.71 7.13
CA VAL A 154 20.34 -17.72 6.07
C VAL A 154 21.04 -16.42 6.43
N PRO A 155 21.64 -15.68 5.46
CA PRO A 155 22.20 -14.37 5.70
C PRO A 155 21.19 -13.38 6.26
N GLY A 156 21.61 -12.51 7.18
CA GLY A 156 20.82 -11.36 7.58
C GLY A 156 21.20 -10.12 6.77
N PHE A 157 20.25 -9.24 6.47
CA PHE A 157 20.48 -7.98 5.76
C PHE A 157 20.26 -6.75 6.65
N HIS A 158 19.09 -6.65 7.24
CA HIS A 158 18.73 -5.60 8.19
C HIS A 158 18.55 -6.18 9.58
N ASN A 159 18.58 -5.32 10.61
CA ASN A 159 18.44 -5.77 12.00
C ASN A 159 16.98 -6.00 12.43
N VAL A 160 16.09 -6.23 11.48
CA VAL A 160 14.64 -6.35 11.66
C VAL A 160 14.09 -7.54 10.89
N HIS A 161 12.90 -7.99 11.25
CA HIS A 161 12.12 -9.04 10.59
C HIS A 161 12.97 -10.30 10.35
N GLY A 162 13.53 -10.79 11.42
CA GLY A 162 14.48 -11.88 11.40
C GLY A 162 13.85 -13.27 11.31
N ILE A 163 14.56 -14.25 11.92
CA ILE A 163 14.03 -15.58 12.14
C ILE A 163 13.28 -15.59 13.46
N ASP A 164 12.00 -16.00 13.45
CA ASP A 164 11.12 -15.81 14.59
C ASP A 164 10.66 -17.13 15.21
N THR A 165 9.48 -17.60 14.84
CA THR A 165 8.88 -18.78 15.44
C THR A 165 9.42 -20.08 14.86
N VAL A 166 9.73 -21.02 15.74
CA VAL A 166 9.83 -22.45 15.42
C VAL A 166 8.77 -23.22 16.18
N ALA A 167 8.11 -24.17 15.53
CA ALA A 167 7.18 -25.10 16.17
C ALA A 167 7.50 -26.53 15.72
N ALA A 168 7.48 -27.47 16.69
CA ALA A 168 7.65 -28.90 16.41
C ALA A 168 6.26 -29.57 16.39
N ALA A 169 5.89 -30.13 15.25
CA ALA A 169 4.62 -30.84 15.08
C ALA A 169 4.68 -32.26 15.69
N ALA A 170 3.52 -32.82 15.99
CA ALA A 170 3.41 -34.15 16.62
C ALA A 170 4.01 -35.28 15.75
N ASP A 171 4.09 -35.09 14.44
CA ASP A 171 4.71 -36.02 13.49
C ASP A 171 6.25 -35.90 13.41
N GLY A 172 6.85 -35.00 14.20
CA GLY A 172 8.29 -34.74 14.23
C GLY A 172 8.78 -33.76 13.17
N THR A 173 7.91 -33.18 12.34
CA THR A 173 8.25 -32.10 11.40
C THR A 173 8.35 -30.77 12.12
N LEU A 174 9.00 -29.79 11.47
CA LEU A 174 9.23 -28.45 12.01
C LEU A 174 8.56 -27.41 11.11
N TRP A 175 7.95 -26.44 11.75
CA TRP A 175 7.47 -25.23 11.12
C TRP A 175 8.33 -24.05 11.55
N LEU A 176 8.64 -23.14 10.62
CA LEU A 176 9.57 -22.03 10.84
C LEU A 176 9.06 -20.79 10.13
N SER A 177 9.13 -19.62 10.77
CA SER A 177 8.90 -18.34 10.12
C SER A 177 10.17 -17.50 10.00
N ILE A 178 10.28 -16.78 8.88
CA ILE A 178 11.31 -15.76 8.65
C ILE A 178 10.63 -14.57 8.00
N GLY A 179 10.85 -13.37 8.54
CA GLY A 179 10.37 -12.13 7.98
C GLY A 179 11.10 -11.73 6.69
N ASP A 180 10.72 -10.62 6.08
CA ASP A 180 11.25 -10.18 4.79
C ASP A 180 12.70 -9.68 4.85
N ALA A 181 13.22 -9.41 6.05
CA ALA A 181 14.55 -8.85 6.32
C ALA A 181 14.82 -7.58 5.47
N ALA A 182 13.78 -6.77 5.25
CA ALA A 182 13.84 -5.52 4.51
C ALA A 182 13.89 -4.32 5.44
N ASP A 183 14.33 -3.18 4.92
CA ASP A 183 14.32 -1.91 5.65
C ASP A 183 12.89 -1.38 5.75
N PHE A 184 12.31 -1.41 6.94
CA PHE A 184 10.93 -0.97 7.17
C PHE A 184 10.75 0.55 7.19
N THR A 185 11.84 1.33 7.19
CA THR A 185 11.79 2.79 7.23
C THR A 185 11.50 3.44 5.88
N LYS A 186 11.50 2.63 4.80
CA LYS A 186 11.33 3.08 3.40
C LYS A 186 10.76 1.97 2.53
N VAL A 187 10.36 2.32 1.31
CA VAL A 187 10.12 1.34 0.25
C VAL A 187 11.45 0.67 -0.11
N ASP A 188 11.62 -0.55 0.34
CA ASP A 188 12.82 -1.36 0.06
C ASP A 188 12.48 -2.46 -0.95
N THR A 189 13.06 -2.39 -2.14
CA THR A 189 12.87 -3.44 -3.16
C THR A 189 13.36 -4.81 -2.70
N GLY A 190 14.20 -4.87 -1.65
CA GLY A 190 14.54 -6.09 -0.95
C GLY A 190 13.33 -6.86 -0.40
N ALA A 191 12.23 -6.18 -0.08
CA ALA A 191 10.99 -6.80 0.37
C ALA A 191 10.37 -7.75 -0.68
N PHE A 192 10.65 -7.56 -1.98
CA PHE A 192 10.22 -8.48 -3.04
C PHE A 192 10.82 -9.88 -2.95
N ARG A 193 11.88 -10.08 -2.14
CA ARG A 193 12.36 -11.42 -1.79
C ARG A 193 11.23 -12.29 -1.19
N ALA A 194 10.23 -11.66 -0.55
CA ALA A 194 9.06 -12.38 -0.04
C ALA A 194 8.24 -13.07 -1.14
N GLN A 195 8.29 -12.60 -2.38
CA GLN A 195 7.61 -13.17 -3.53
C GLN A 195 8.39 -14.30 -4.23
N ASP A 196 9.73 -14.33 -4.11
CA ASP A 196 10.56 -15.35 -4.74
C ASP A 196 10.69 -16.60 -3.85
N VAL A 197 10.19 -17.74 -4.31
CA VAL A 197 10.27 -19.02 -3.58
C VAL A 197 11.70 -19.55 -3.39
N ASN A 198 12.67 -19.04 -4.15
CA ASN A 198 14.08 -19.40 -4.02
C ASN A 198 14.81 -18.53 -2.98
N GLN A 199 14.16 -17.50 -2.48
CA GLN A 199 14.67 -16.64 -1.41
C GLN A 199 14.03 -17.02 -0.08
N PRO A 200 14.79 -17.04 1.02
CA PRO A 200 14.28 -17.51 2.31
C PRO A 200 13.46 -16.47 3.12
N TYR A 201 13.30 -15.26 2.61
CA TYR A 201 12.71 -14.14 3.34
C TYR A 201 11.22 -13.99 3.05
N GLY A 202 10.44 -13.61 4.09
CA GLY A 202 8.98 -13.45 4.01
C GLY A 202 8.27 -14.80 3.76
N LYS A 203 8.61 -15.82 4.54
CA LYS A 203 8.18 -17.20 4.35
C LYS A 203 7.75 -17.89 5.63
N ILE A 204 6.81 -18.83 5.47
CA ILE A 204 6.62 -19.94 6.42
C ILE A 204 7.09 -21.22 5.74
N PHE A 205 7.95 -21.94 6.45
CA PHE A 205 8.59 -23.17 6.01
C PHE A 205 8.00 -24.38 6.73
N HIS A 206 7.97 -25.52 6.03
CA HIS A 206 7.66 -26.82 6.63
C HIS A 206 8.83 -27.77 6.34
N LEU A 207 9.49 -28.20 7.39
CA LEU A 207 10.78 -28.90 7.36
C LEU A 207 10.67 -30.29 7.99
N ALA A 208 11.48 -31.22 7.52
CA ALA A 208 11.78 -32.43 8.24
C ALA A 208 12.70 -32.12 9.45
N ALA A 209 12.85 -33.05 10.39
CA ALA A 209 13.65 -32.86 11.59
C ALA A 209 15.17 -32.65 11.32
N ASP A 210 15.63 -32.95 10.13
CA ASP A 210 16.99 -32.70 9.63
C ASP A 210 17.17 -31.36 8.92
N GLY A 211 16.10 -30.55 8.81
CA GLY A 211 16.09 -29.23 8.16
C GLY A 211 15.87 -29.27 6.66
N THR A 212 15.61 -30.41 6.04
CA THR A 212 15.20 -30.52 4.63
C THR A 212 13.71 -30.23 4.46
N GLY A 213 13.27 -29.94 3.21
CA GLY A 213 11.85 -29.76 2.91
C GLY A 213 11.09 -31.08 2.98
N VAL A 214 9.82 -31.04 3.40
CA VAL A 214 8.95 -32.24 3.40
C VAL A 214 8.26 -32.43 2.05
N PRO A 215 7.97 -33.68 1.61
CA PRO A 215 7.31 -33.94 0.32
C PRO A 215 5.95 -33.28 0.13
N ALA A 216 5.29 -32.94 1.23
CA ALA A 216 3.99 -32.25 1.22
C ALA A 216 4.08 -30.78 0.83
N ASN A 217 5.27 -30.15 0.74
CA ASN A 217 5.43 -28.76 0.38
C ASN A 217 5.04 -28.49 -1.10
N PRO A 218 4.52 -27.29 -1.41
CA PRO A 218 4.03 -26.99 -2.76
C PRO A 218 5.12 -26.95 -3.84
N TYR A 219 6.37 -26.64 -3.45
CA TYR A 219 7.52 -26.49 -4.35
C TYR A 219 8.60 -27.55 -4.11
N TYR A 220 8.22 -28.68 -3.50
CA TYR A 220 9.17 -29.74 -3.16
C TYR A 220 9.79 -30.38 -4.40
N ASP A 221 11.10 -30.45 -4.41
CA ASP A 221 11.91 -31.18 -5.39
C ASP A 221 12.63 -32.35 -4.71
N ALA A 222 12.24 -33.58 -5.03
CA ALA A 222 12.84 -34.79 -4.48
C ALA A 222 14.32 -34.96 -4.84
N ALA A 223 14.80 -34.34 -5.93
CA ALA A 223 16.21 -34.32 -6.31
C ALA A 223 17.02 -33.31 -5.48
N ASN A 224 16.37 -32.29 -4.91
CA ASN A 224 17.01 -31.27 -4.11
C ASN A 224 16.14 -30.84 -2.90
N PRO A 225 15.90 -31.76 -1.93
CA PRO A 225 15.07 -31.46 -0.75
C PRO A 225 15.69 -30.41 0.17
N GLY A 226 17.00 -30.13 0.01
CA GLY A 226 17.72 -29.09 0.75
C GLY A 226 17.54 -27.68 0.18
N SER A 227 16.97 -27.51 -1.02
CA SER A 227 16.78 -26.18 -1.63
C SER A 227 15.78 -25.34 -0.83
N THR A 228 15.92 -24.02 -0.90
CA THR A 228 14.98 -23.09 -0.26
C THR A 228 13.53 -23.36 -0.74
N ALA A 229 13.33 -23.48 -2.06
CA ALA A 229 11.99 -23.74 -2.61
C ALA A 229 11.36 -25.01 -2.06
N SER A 230 12.12 -26.11 -1.92
CA SER A 230 11.61 -27.37 -1.36
C SER A 230 11.13 -27.26 0.08
N LYS A 231 11.61 -26.28 0.81
CA LYS A 231 11.28 -26.03 2.23
C LYS A 231 10.08 -25.09 2.40
N VAL A 232 9.76 -24.25 1.39
CA VAL A 232 8.70 -23.24 1.46
C VAL A 232 7.33 -23.89 1.49
N PHE A 233 6.52 -23.55 2.50
CA PHE A 233 5.11 -23.90 2.58
C PHE A 233 4.20 -22.78 2.04
N ALA A 234 4.47 -21.52 2.43
CA ALA A 234 3.77 -20.32 1.99
C ALA A 234 4.73 -19.13 1.92
N ARG A 235 4.35 -18.08 1.18
CA ARG A 235 5.19 -16.92 0.88
C ARG A 235 4.40 -15.61 0.96
N GLY A 236 5.12 -14.49 0.75
CA GLY A 236 4.50 -13.19 0.66
C GLY A 236 4.12 -12.60 2.01
N PHE A 237 4.86 -12.93 3.06
CA PHE A 237 4.73 -12.35 4.39
C PHE A 237 5.70 -11.19 4.57
N ARG A 238 5.31 -10.23 5.41
CA ARG A 238 6.21 -9.18 5.88
C ARG A 238 7.01 -9.64 7.09
N ASN A 239 6.36 -9.91 8.19
CA ASN A 239 6.96 -10.39 9.42
C ASN A 239 6.01 -11.34 10.15
N PRO A 240 5.91 -12.61 9.73
CA PRO A 240 5.06 -13.62 10.37
C PRO A 240 5.63 -13.98 11.74
N PHE A 241 5.49 -13.02 12.68
CA PHE A 241 6.21 -12.98 13.94
C PHE A 241 5.89 -14.19 14.83
N ARG A 242 4.61 -14.51 14.99
CA ARG A 242 4.19 -15.68 15.76
C ARG A 242 3.09 -16.46 15.07
N PHE A 243 3.16 -17.75 15.19
CA PHE A 243 2.08 -18.66 14.80
C PHE A 243 1.92 -19.81 15.79
N GLY A 244 0.73 -20.36 15.84
CA GLY A 244 0.43 -21.67 16.44
C GLY A 244 -0.02 -22.64 15.36
N ILE A 245 0.24 -23.93 15.55
CA ILE A 245 -0.34 -24.96 14.69
C ILE A 245 -1.74 -25.28 15.21
N ASP A 246 -2.75 -25.04 14.39
CA ASP A 246 -4.12 -25.43 14.72
C ASP A 246 -4.22 -26.95 14.75
N PRO A 247 -4.59 -27.55 15.88
CA PRO A 247 -4.62 -29.01 16.02
C PRO A 247 -5.72 -29.68 15.20
N ASN A 248 -6.75 -28.93 14.74
CA ASN A 248 -7.83 -29.47 13.93
C ASN A 248 -7.50 -29.38 12.44
N LEU A 249 -6.89 -28.26 12.01
CA LEU A 249 -6.50 -28.03 10.62
C LEU A 249 -5.13 -28.64 10.28
N GLY A 250 -4.25 -28.79 11.26
CA GLY A 250 -2.83 -29.13 11.05
C GLY A 250 -2.03 -28.04 10.33
N LEU A 251 -2.53 -26.80 10.32
CA LEU A 251 -1.97 -25.66 9.61
C LEU A 251 -1.52 -24.56 10.58
N PRO A 252 -0.51 -23.77 10.22
CA PRO A 252 -0.16 -22.58 10.99
C PRO A 252 -1.28 -21.54 10.92
N VAL A 253 -1.57 -20.90 12.06
CA VAL A 253 -2.35 -19.67 12.13
C VAL A 253 -1.42 -18.59 12.63
N ALA A 254 -1.07 -17.67 11.75
CA ALA A 254 -0.01 -16.68 11.93
C ALA A 254 -0.56 -15.28 12.17
N GLY A 255 0.15 -14.50 13.00
CA GLY A 255 0.06 -13.05 12.98
C GLY A 255 1.18 -12.50 12.12
N ASP A 256 0.86 -11.84 11.03
CA ASP A 256 1.82 -11.14 10.17
C ASP A 256 1.79 -9.65 10.48
N VAL A 257 2.90 -9.14 11.01
CA VAL A 257 3.01 -7.74 11.43
C VAL A 257 3.09 -6.84 10.22
N GLY A 258 2.10 -5.96 10.10
CA GLY A 258 1.97 -5.03 8.98
C GLY A 258 3.00 -3.90 8.99
N TRP A 259 2.99 -3.07 7.94
CA TRP A 259 3.97 -1.98 7.78
C TRP A 259 3.52 -0.71 8.49
N ASN A 260 2.47 -0.08 7.98
CA ASN A 260 2.06 1.24 8.48
C ASN A 260 0.55 1.37 8.71
N SER A 261 -0.25 0.37 8.32
CA SER A 261 -1.69 0.57 8.23
C SER A 261 -2.52 -0.60 8.75
N TRP A 262 -2.11 -1.84 8.50
CA TRP A 262 -2.92 -3.01 8.78
C TRP A 262 -2.11 -4.15 9.39
N GLU A 263 -2.68 -4.81 10.37
CA GLU A 263 -2.21 -6.04 10.99
C GLU A 263 -3.06 -7.21 10.50
N GLU A 264 -2.45 -8.40 10.32
CA GLU A 264 -3.10 -9.56 9.70
C GLU A 264 -3.04 -10.81 10.58
N VAL A 265 -4.13 -11.60 10.54
CA VAL A 265 -4.15 -12.97 11.07
C VAL A 265 -4.52 -13.92 9.94
N ASP A 266 -3.64 -14.89 9.67
CA ASP A 266 -3.73 -15.79 8.53
C ASP A 266 -3.89 -17.24 8.95
N VAL A 267 -4.86 -17.95 8.38
CA VAL A 267 -4.82 -19.42 8.30
C VAL A 267 -3.99 -19.77 7.06
N VAL A 268 -2.76 -20.19 7.31
CA VAL A 268 -1.75 -20.33 6.25
C VAL A 268 -2.01 -21.59 5.43
N GLN A 269 -2.49 -21.41 4.21
CA GLN A 269 -2.77 -22.51 3.29
C GLN A 269 -1.52 -22.93 2.52
N ARG A 270 -1.50 -24.19 2.07
CA ARG A 270 -0.41 -24.75 1.27
C ARG A 270 -0.26 -23.99 -0.06
N GLY A 271 0.90 -23.39 -0.28
CA GLY A 271 1.21 -22.62 -1.50
C GLY A 271 0.64 -21.20 -1.50
N ALA A 272 0.06 -20.76 -0.37
CA ALA A 272 -0.47 -19.41 -0.23
C ALA A 272 0.57 -18.32 -0.53
N ASN A 273 0.06 -17.18 -1.01
CA ASN A 273 0.81 -15.95 -1.15
C ASN A 273 0.02 -14.84 -0.48
N GLN A 274 0.51 -14.30 0.64
CA GLN A 274 -0.13 -13.21 1.40
C GLN A 274 0.05 -11.84 0.75
N GLY A 275 0.84 -11.78 -0.33
CA GLY A 275 0.89 -10.62 -1.22
C GLY A 275 1.94 -9.57 -0.87
N TRP A 276 2.56 -9.58 0.32
CA TRP A 276 3.62 -8.63 0.66
C TRP A 276 4.78 -8.65 -0.36
N PRO A 277 5.33 -7.47 -0.80
CA PRO A 277 5.02 -6.13 -0.33
C PRO A 277 3.92 -5.40 -1.10
N CYS A 278 3.25 -6.04 -2.05
CA CYS A 278 2.23 -5.41 -2.88
C CYS A 278 0.91 -5.18 -2.14
N TRP A 279 0.65 -6.00 -1.14
CA TRP A 279 -0.55 -6.00 -0.32
C TRP A 279 -0.19 -5.98 1.16
N GLU A 280 -0.95 -5.24 1.96
CA GLU A 280 -0.96 -5.22 3.42
C GLU A 280 -2.42 -5.52 3.83
N GLY A 281 -2.68 -6.73 4.29
CA GLY A 281 -4.03 -7.25 4.41
C GLY A 281 -4.74 -7.37 3.06
N THR A 282 -5.96 -6.89 2.98
CA THR A 282 -6.72 -6.81 1.73
C THR A 282 -6.45 -5.51 0.95
N HIS A 283 -5.49 -4.69 1.39
CA HIS A 283 -5.24 -3.34 0.90
C HIS A 283 -3.97 -3.25 0.07
N PRO A 284 -3.97 -2.53 -1.09
CA PRO A 284 -2.74 -2.25 -1.82
C PRO A 284 -1.76 -1.43 -0.97
N THR A 285 -0.54 -1.91 -0.79
CA THR A 285 0.47 -1.24 0.04
C THR A 285 0.94 0.05 -0.60
N PRO A 286 0.81 1.20 0.07
CA PRO A 286 1.31 2.48 -0.43
C PRO A 286 2.81 2.42 -0.76
N GLY A 287 3.22 2.99 -1.90
CA GLY A 287 4.60 2.99 -2.36
C GLY A 287 5.05 1.70 -3.08
N TYR A 288 4.54 0.53 -2.72
CA TYR A 288 4.87 -0.74 -3.38
C TYR A 288 3.90 -1.11 -4.49
N SER A 289 2.60 -0.97 -4.28
CA SER A 289 1.56 -1.49 -5.17
C SER A 289 1.58 -0.91 -6.59
N GLY A 290 2.20 0.27 -6.78
CA GLY A 290 2.41 0.90 -8.09
C GLY A 290 3.65 0.41 -8.86
N LEU A 291 4.51 -0.41 -8.26
CA LEU A 291 5.73 -0.91 -8.89
C LEU A 291 5.42 -2.02 -9.90
N ALA A 292 6.29 -2.18 -10.89
CA ALA A 292 6.10 -3.17 -11.96
C ALA A 292 6.07 -4.61 -11.42
N GLU A 293 6.83 -4.87 -10.37
CA GLU A 293 6.92 -6.15 -9.68
C GLU A 293 5.61 -6.58 -9.02
N CYS A 294 4.72 -5.62 -8.71
CA CYS A 294 3.39 -5.89 -8.16
C CYS A 294 2.34 -6.26 -9.23
N ALA A 295 2.68 -6.10 -10.51
CA ALA A 295 1.74 -6.43 -11.58
C ALA A 295 1.37 -7.92 -11.58
N GLY A 296 0.12 -8.22 -11.21
CA GLY A 296 -0.40 -9.60 -11.17
C GLY A 296 -0.02 -10.41 -9.94
N VAL A 297 0.55 -9.80 -8.89
CA VAL A 297 0.74 -10.47 -7.60
C VAL A 297 -0.62 -10.76 -6.99
N ALA A 298 -0.92 -12.06 -6.85
CA ALA A 298 -2.12 -12.52 -6.18
C ALA A 298 -1.95 -12.37 -4.66
N ASN A 299 -3.02 -11.96 -3.99
CA ASN A 299 -3.13 -11.90 -2.54
C ASN A 299 -4.14 -12.94 -2.06
N GLN A 300 -3.74 -13.80 -1.11
CA GLN A 300 -4.69 -14.57 -0.33
C GLN A 300 -5.10 -13.70 0.87
N PRO A 301 -6.36 -13.27 0.97
CA PRO A 301 -6.76 -12.38 2.06
C PRO A 301 -6.64 -13.08 3.41
N PRO A 302 -6.26 -12.34 4.49
CA PRO A 302 -6.25 -12.83 5.86
C PRO A 302 -7.66 -13.22 6.31
N ILE A 303 -7.75 -14.05 7.36
CA ILE A 303 -9.04 -14.37 7.98
C ILE A 303 -9.55 -13.23 8.84
N PHE A 304 -8.65 -12.38 9.33
CA PHE A 304 -8.95 -11.18 10.08
C PHE A 304 -7.84 -10.15 9.91
N GLU A 305 -8.21 -8.88 9.77
CA GLU A 305 -7.28 -7.75 9.71
C GLU A 305 -7.80 -6.59 10.56
N TYR A 306 -6.89 -5.76 11.08
CA TYR A 306 -7.25 -4.58 11.84
C TYR A 306 -6.27 -3.43 11.58
N GLN A 307 -6.78 -2.19 11.66
CA GLN A 307 -5.99 -0.99 11.41
C GLN A 307 -5.04 -0.68 12.57
N HIS A 308 -3.92 -0.03 12.26
CA HIS A 308 -3.08 0.62 13.25
C HIS A 308 -3.85 1.68 14.03
N GLY A 309 -3.59 1.74 15.34
CA GLY A 309 -4.23 2.69 16.24
C GLY A 309 -4.44 2.15 17.65
N SER A 310 -5.16 2.91 18.48
CA SER A 310 -5.42 2.59 19.89
C SER A 310 -6.90 2.25 20.20
N GLY A 311 -7.78 2.32 19.19
CA GLY A 311 -9.20 1.98 19.37
C GLY A 311 -9.42 0.51 19.74
N PRO A 312 -10.65 0.14 20.19
CA PRO A 312 -10.93 -1.22 20.68
C PRO A 312 -10.60 -2.34 19.68
N MET A 313 -10.78 -2.07 18.38
CA MET A 313 -10.48 -3.00 17.28
C MET A 313 -9.24 -2.59 16.48
N GLN A 314 -8.34 -1.84 17.08
CA GLN A 314 -7.07 -1.38 16.49
C GLN A 314 -5.90 -1.86 17.35
N GLY A 315 -4.72 -1.95 16.74
CA GLY A 315 -3.47 -2.30 17.39
C GLY A 315 -2.30 -1.81 16.57
N ASN A 316 -1.08 -2.24 16.86
CA ASN A 316 0.10 -1.77 16.14
C ASN A 316 1.18 -2.86 15.95
N SER A 317 0.97 -4.05 16.48
CA SER A 317 1.83 -5.21 16.22
C SER A 317 1.14 -6.49 16.69
N VAL A 318 0.60 -7.22 15.74
CA VAL A 318 -0.10 -8.47 16.00
C VAL A 318 0.85 -9.54 16.55
N THR A 319 0.38 -10.26 17.56
CA THR A 319 0.98 -11.50 18.00
C THR A 319 0.06 -12.65 17.65
N GLY A 320 0.51 -13.54 16.79
CA GLY A 320 -0.19 -14.77 16.47
C GLY A 320 -0.32 -15.63 17.73
N GLY A 321 -1.32 -16.49 17.79
CA GLY A 321 -1.74 -17.15 19.02
C GLY A 321 -1.94 -18.66 18.88
N ILE A 322 -2.87 -19.18 19.68
CA ILE A 322 -3.22 -20.60 19.68
C ILE A 322 -4.73 -20.82 19.82
N VAL A 323 -5.19 -21.98 19.37
CA VAL A 323 -6.56 -22.45 19.63
C VAL A 323 -6.66 -23.02 21.05
N TYR A 324 -7.66 -22.55 21.81
CA TYR A 324 -7.95 -23.08 23.12
C TYR A 324 -8.67 -24.42 23.02
N ASN A 325 -8.00 -25.51 23.43
CA ASN A 325 -8.54 -26.86 23.45
C ASN A 325 -8.74 -27.39 24.86
N GLY A 326 -8.60 -26.56 25.90
CA GLY A 326 -8.88 -26.91 27.28
C GLY A 326 -10.37 -27.09 27.58
N SER A 327 -10.67 -27.59 28.75
CA SER A 327 -12.05 -27.78 29.23
C SER A 327 -12.43 -26.87 30.39
N SER A 328 -11.47 -26.11 30.95
CA SER A 328 -11.68 -25.28 32.15
C SER A 328 -12.44 -23.97 31.82
N TYR A 329 -12.29 -23.40 30.60
CA TYR A 329 -12.98 -22.19 30.26
C TYR A 329 -14.44 -22.41 29.84
N PRO A 330 -15.30 -21.39 29.94
CA PRO A 330 -16.67 -21.42 29.44
C PRO A 330 -16.78 -21.90 28.00
N ALA A 331 -17.94 -22.46 27.64
CA ALA A 331 -18.17 -23.02 26.30
C ALA A 331 -17.92 -22.00 25.16
N ALA A 332 -18.12 -20.71 25.41
CA ALA A 332 -17.86 -19.64 24.43
C ALA A 332 -16.39 -19.51 23.98
N TYR A 333 -15.45 -19.99 24.78
CA TYR A 333 -14.01 -19.94 24.48
C TYR A 333 -13.45 -21.25 23.93
N ARG A 334 -14.22 -22.36 23.96
CA ARG A 334 -13.74 -23.67 23.47
C ARG A 334 -13.64 -23.65 21.95
N GLY A 335 -12.46 -24.02 21.42
CA GLY A 335 -12.15 -23.94 20.01
C GLY A 335 -11.90 -22.53 19.52
N ALA A 336 -11.88 -21.51 20.37
CA ALA A 336 -11.53 -20.16 19.99
C ALA A 336 -10.02 -20.00 19.85
N TYR A 337 -9.60 -19.27 18.83
CA TYR A 337 -8.23 -18.80 18.63
C TYR A 337 -8.01 -17.56 19.48
N PHE A 338 -7.02 -17.61 20.35
CA PHE A 338 -6.55 -16.50 21.19
C PHE A 338 -5.35 -15.87 20.51
N PHE A 339 -5.38 -14.58 20.26
CA PHE A 339 -4.26 -13.83 19.70
C PHE A 339 -4.17 -12.45 20.35
N GLY A 340 -3.05 -11.76 20.23
CA GLY A 340 -2.81 -10.51 20.93
C GLY A 340 -2.22 -9.41 20.07
N ASP A 341 -2.15 -8.22 20.69
CA ASP A 341 -1.32 -7.09 20.24
C ASP A 341 -0.48 -6.61 21.41
N TYR A 342 0.83 -6.75 21.30
CA TYR A 342 1.71 -6.44 22.43
C TYR A 342 1.88 -4.95 22.69
N VAL A 343 1.66 -4.11 21.67
CA VAL A 343 1.79 -2.66 21.75
C VAL A 343 0.58 -2.03 22.43
N THR A 344 -0.61 -2.56 22.14
CA THR A 344 -1.86 -2.04 22.71
C THR A 344 -2.41 -2.85 23.87
N HIS A 345 -1.67 -3.86 24.33
CA HIS A 345 -1.93 -4.66 25.55
C HIS A 345 -3.27 -5.40 25.53
N LYS A 346 -3.62 -5.98 24.39
CA LYS A 346 -4.92 -6.62 24.14
C LYS A 346 -4.77 -8.10 23.80
N ILE A 347 -5.76 -8.88 24.20
CA ILE A 347 -6.00 -10.22 23.67
C ILE A 347 -7.43 -10.30 23.16
N TRP A 348 -7.60 -10.80 21.95
CA TRP A 348 -8.87 -11.10 21.33
C TRP A 348 -9.08 -12.59 21.18
N THR A 349 -10.33 -12.98 20.96
CA THR A 349 -10.70 -14.33 20.58
C THR A 349 -11.57 -14.32 19.34
N MET A 350 -11.36 -15.28 18.45
CA MET A 350 -12.20 -15.49 17.28
C MET A 350 -12.39 -16.97 17.02
N THR A 351 -13.35 -17.35 16.20
CA THR A 351 -13.54 -18.73 15.73
C THR A 351 -13.64 -18.79 14.22
N TYR A 352 -13.17 -19.87 13.64
CA TYR A 352 -13.25 -20.17 12.22
C TYR A 352 -13.62 -21.64 12.01
N ASP A 353 -14.06 -21.98 10.81
CA ASP A 353 -14.47 -23.33 10.45
C ASP A 353 -13.25 -24.19 9.99
N ASP A 354 -13.53 -25.44 9.64
CA ASP A 354 -12.55 -26.41 9.13
C ASP A 354 -11.98 -26.05 7.75
N GLN A 355 -12.50 -25.01 7.12
CA GLN A 355 -11.95 -24.41 5.90
C GLN A 355 -11.12 -23.13 6.18
N GLY A 356 -10.94 -22.77 7.45
CA GLY A 356 -10.24 -21.56 7.86
C GLY A 356 -11.03 -20.27 7.60
N ARG A 357 -12.36 -20.33 7.48
CA ARG A 357 -13.21 -19.15 7.26
C ARG A 357 -13.76 -18.66 8.58
N LEU A 358 -13.67 -17.34 8.82
CA LEU A 358 -14.15 -16.72 10.04
C LEU A 358 -15.64 -17.04 10.30
N THR A 359 -15.95 -17.57 11.47
CA THR A 359 -17.32 -17.87 11.92
C THR A 359 -17.79 -16.94 13.02
N ARG A 360 -16.86 -16.42 13.83
CA ARG A 360 -17.07 -15.38 14.83
C ARG A 360 -15.85 -14.49 14.87
N GLY A 361 -16.02 -13.22 14.53
CA GLY A 361 -14.97 -12.20 14.63
C GLY A 361 -14.62 -11.86 16.09
N PRO A 362 -13.51 -11.17 16.31
CA PRO A 362 -13.17 -10.63 17.62
C PRO A 362 -14.24 -9.67 18.14
N GLU A 363 -14.42 -9.65 19.46
CA GLU A 363 -15.39 -8.79 20.14
C GLU A 363 -14.82 -7.37 20.32
N SER A 364 -15.70 -6.36 20.30
CA SER A 364 -15.40 -4.98 20.67
C SER A 364 -16.26 -4.56 21.85
N PRO A 365 -15.66 -4.21 23.01
CA PRO A 365 -14.23 -4.08 23.30
C PRO A 365 -13.49 -5.45 23.30
N PRO A 366 -12.15 -5.45 23.25
CA PRO A 366 -11.36 -6.68 23.42
C PRO A 366 -11.73 -7.43 24.69
N VAL A 367 -11.68 -8.77 24.63
CA VAL A 367 -12.07 -9.62 25.77
C VAL A 367 -11.14 -9.41 26.95
N PHE A 368 -9.84 -9.19 26.70
CA PHE A 368 -8.84 -8.94 27.72
C PHE A 368 -8.04 -7.68 27.39
N THR A 369 -7.97 -6.73 28.31
CA THR A 369 -7.21 -5.48 28.16
C THR A 369 -6.29 -5.24 29.35
N ASP A 370 -5.28 -4.39 29.14
CA ASP A 370 -4.26 -4.06 30.15
C ASP A 370 -3.49 -5.27 30.71
N ILE A 371 -3.35 -6.30 29.89
CA ILE A 371 -2.80 -7.61 30.25
C ILE A 371 -1.29 -7.71 30.07
N GLY A 372 -0.57 -6.60 29.87
CA GLY A 372 0.83 -6.56 29.49
C GLY A 372 1.05 -6.77 27.99
N GLY A 373 2.30 -6.99 27.58
CA GLY A 373 2.67 -7.16 26.16
C GLY A 373 2.82 -8.63 25.76
N PRO A 374 1.75 -9.28 25.27
CA PRO A 374 1.82 -10.70 24.89
C PRO A 374 2.63 -10.87 23.61
N VAL A 375 3.72 -11.66 23.67
CA VAL A 375 4.58 -11.95 22.50
C VAL A 375 4.66 -13.42 22.12
N ARG A 376 4.06 -14.32 22.92
CA ARG A 376 3.96 -15.75 22.64
C ARG A 376 2.83 -16.36 23.44
N PHE A 377 2.07 -17.29 22.85
CA PHE A 377 1.03 -18.05 23.51
C PHE A 377 1.35 -19.55 23.49
N ALA A 378 1.03 -20.24 24.57
CA ALA A 378 1.07 -21.71 24.67
C ALA A 378 -0.03 -22.22 25.60
N ALA A 379 -0.34 -23.52 25.53
CA ALA A 379 -1.25 -24.18 26.47
C ALA A 379 -0.46 -24.76 27.64
N ALA A 380 -0.94 -24.52 28.87
CA ALA A 380 -0.50 -25.25 30.04
C ALA A 380 -0.99 -26.72 30.01
N ALA A 381 -0.49 -27.58 30.89
CA ALA A 381 -0.85 -28.98 30.92
C ALA A 381 -2.36 -29.23 31.16
N ASN A 382 -3.06 -28.32 31.83
CA ASN A 382 -4.53 -28.35 32.02
C ASN A 382 -5.31 -27.68 30.91
N GLY A 383 -4.62 -27.14 29.88
CA GLY A 383 -5.20 -26.43 28.75
C GLY A 383 -5.36 -24.92 28.93
N ASP A 384 -5.08 -24.33 30.10
CA ASP A 384 -5.14 -22.89 30.29
C ASP A 384 -4.18 -22.19 29.34
N ILE A 385 -4.58 -21.02 28.86
CA ILE A 385 -3.72 -20.15 28.02
C ILE A 385 -2.63 -19.52 28.89
N VAL A 386 -1.38 -19.70 28.48
CA VAL A 386 -0.21 -19.04 29.04
C VAL A 386 0.41 -18.17 27.97
N TYR A 387 0.85 -16.98 28.32
CA TYR A 387 1.58 -16.11 27.39
C TYR A 387 2.82 -15.50 28.03
N ALA A 388 3.80 -15.19 27.19
CA ALA A 388 4.97 -14.43 27.57
C ALA A 388 4.64 -12.94 27.51
N ASP A 389 4.80 -12.24 28.64
CA ASP A 389 4.67 -10.80 28.72
C ASP A 389 6.07 -10.17 28.61
N ILE A 390 6.39 -9.60 27.45
CA ILE A 390 7.69 -8.96 27.20
C ILE A 390 7.92 -7.74 28.09
N LEU A 391 6.86 -7.02 28.46
CA LEU A 391 6.95 -5.79 29.24
C LEU A 391 7.38 -6.06 30.68
N SER A 392 7.01 -7.20 31.25
CA SER A 392 7.38 -7.54 32.63
C SER A 392 8.45 -8.65 32.72
N GLY A 393 8.71 -9.39 31.64
CA GLY A 393 9.57 -10.56 31.63
C GLY A 393 8.96 -11.75 32.38
N LYS A 394 7.64 -11.76 32.57
CA LYS A 394 6.91 -12.82 33.28
C LYS A 394 6.11 -13.68 32.32
N LEU A 395 5.84 -14.92 32.71
CA LEU A 395 4.79 -15.73 32.13
C LEU A 395 3.48 -15.40 32.82
N ARG A 396 2.42 -15.19 32.05
CA ARG A 396 1.08 -14.89 32.50
C ARG A 396 0.13 -16.00 32.08
N ARG A 397 -0.62 -16.55 33.03
CA ARG A 397 -1.57 -17.63 32.82
C ARG A 397 -2.98 -17.14 33.08
N LEU A 398 -3.85 -17.27 32.10
CA LEU A 398 -5.29 -17.05 32.24
C LEU A 398 -5.87 -18.34 32.86
N SER A 399 -6.33 -18.29 34.09
CA SER A 399 -7.04 -19.40 34.74
C SER A 399 -8.51 -19.02 34.87
N TYR A 400 -9.40 -20.03 34.89
CA TYR A 400 -10.83 -19.80 35.04
C TYR A 400 -11.39 -20.60 36.23
N SER A 401 -12.20 -19.95 37.05
CA SER A 401 -12.95 -20.55 38.13
C SER A 401 -14.43 -20.12 38.03
N ALA A 402 -15.31 -21.10 38.04
CA ALA A 402 -16.75 -20.86 38.01
C ALA A 402 -17.35 -20.49 39.38
N GLY A 403 -16.51 -20.47 40.43
CA GLY A 403 -16.88 -20.13 41.82
C GLY A 403 -16.12 -18.93 42.33
N ASN A 404 -16.34 -18.54 43.59
CA ASN A 404 -15.57 -17.47 44.22
C ASN A 404 -14.06 -17.65 44.04
N THR A 405 -13.37 -16.63 43.53
CA THR A 405 -11.93 -16.61 43.37
C THR A 405 -11.29 -15.84 44.53
N ALA A 406 -10.19 -16.38 45.07
CA ALA A 406 -9.48 -15.64 46.13
C ALA A 406 -8.89 -14.33 45.54
N PRO A 407 -8.95 -13.23 46.29
CA PRO A 407 -8.38 -11.97 45.87
C PRO A 407 -6.86 -12.06 45.69
N VAL A 408 -6.30 -11.21 44.80
CA VAL A 408 -4.86 -11.07 44.60
C VAL A 408 -4.39 -9.84 45.40
N ALA A 409 -3.57 -10.10 46.42
CA ALA A 409 -2.97 -9.05 47.24
C ALA A 409 -1.79 -8.39 46.51
N ASN A 410 -1.78 -7.05 46.42
CA ASN A 410 -0.68 -6.23 45.93
C ASN A 410 -0.34 -5.18 46.97
N ALA A 411 0.96 -5.02 47.29
CA ALA A 411 1.41 -4.04 48.27
C ALA A 411 2.57 -3.19 47.73
N SER A 412 2.54 -1.89 48.07
CA SER A 412 3.68 -0.99 47.90
C SER A 412 3.96 -0.30 49.20
N SER A 413 5.16 0.28 49.33
CA SER A 413 5.55 1.04 50.55
C SER A 413 6.39 2.25 50.20
N ALA A 414 6.32 3.25 51.07
CA ALA A 414 7.21 4.41 51.06
C ALA A 414 7.75 4.64 52.49
N THR A 415 9.05 4.80 52.61
CA THR A 415 9.74 4.95 53.91
C THR A 415 10.13 6.40 54.14
N ASP A 416 9.84 6.90 55.34
CA ASP A 416 10.46 8.12 55.89
C ASP A 416 11.55 7.68 56.89
N PRO A 417 12.83 7.70 56.51
CA PRO A 417 13.90 7.23 57.36
C PRO A 417 14.14 8.11 58.56
N ALA A 418 13.80 9.41 58.49
CA ALA A 418 13.98 10.34 59.60
C ALA A 418 13.09 10.01 60.82
N THR A 419 11.86 9.54 60.52
CA THR A 419 10.90 9.13 61.58
C THR A 419 10.79 7.63 61.72
N ARG A 420 11.47 6.87 60.83
CA ARG A 420 11.34 5.39 60.72
C ARG A 420 9.90 4.94 60.47
N THR A 421 9.12 5.78 59.79
CA THR A 421 7.74 5.48 59.48
C THR A 421 7.62 4.98 58.04
N VAL A 422 6.99 3.85 57.89
CA VAL A 422 6.66 3.26 56.57
C VAL A 422 5.16 3.40 56.30
N SER A 423 4.83 4.03 55.19
CA SER A 423 3.48 4.06 54.67
C SER A 423 3.30 2.88 53.72
N PHE A 424 2.29 2.09 53.94
CA PHE A 424 1.94 0.93 53.11
C PHE A 424 0.67 1.19 52.34
N ASP A 425 0.62 0.73 51.09
CA ASP A 425 -0.53 0.88 50.22
C ASP A 425 -0.83 -0.49 49.54
N GLY A 426 -2.00 -1.05 49.90
CA GLY A 426 -2.55 -2.25 49.33
C GLY A 426 -3.70 -1.99 48.34
N SER A 427 -3.97 -0.74 47.95
CA SER A 427 -5.10 -0.38 47.10
C SER A 427 -5.05 -0.96 45.70
N ALA A 428 -3.88 -1.43 45.24
CA ALA A 428 -3.71 -2.14 43.98
C ALA A 428 -4.11 -3.63 44.07
N SER A 429 -4.60 -4.12 45.22
CA SER A 429 -5.15 -5.46 45.34
C SER A 429 -6.48 -5.57 44.57
N VAL A 430 -6.70 -6.70 43.91
CA VAL A 430 -7.87 -6.91 43.06
C VAL A 430 -8.57 -8.19 43.41
N ASP A 431 -9.90 -8.18 43.34
CA ASP A 431 -10.74 -9.38 43.29
C ASP A 431 -11.37 -9.44 41.89
N TYR A 432 -11.18 -10.59 41.21
CA TYR A 432 -11.66 -10.74 39.84
C TYR A 432 -13.17 -11.05 39.77
N ASP A 433 -13.81 -11.31 40.89
CA ASP A 433 -15.27 -11.40 41.02
C ASP A 433 -15.90 -10.03 41.36
N ASN A 434 -15.04 -8.97 41.46
CA ASN A 434 -15.40 -7.62 41.90
C ASN A 434 -15.96 -7.57 43.34
N ASP A 435 -15.59 -8.49 44.19
CA ASP A 435 -15.98 -8.48 45.58
C ASP A 435 -15.23 -7.38 46.35
N PRO A 436 -15.89 -6.72 47.31
CA PRO A 436 -15.24 -5.70 48.13
C PRO A 436 -14.21 -6.31 49.06
N LEU A 437 -12.97 -5.78 49.04
CA LEU A 437 -11.85 -6.34 49.82
C LEU A 437 -11.74 -5.74 51.22
N THR A 438 -11.32 -6.55 52.15
CA THR A 438 -10.84 -6.18 53.50
C THR A 438 -9.34 -6.41 53.63
N TYR A 439 -8.64 -5.58 54.42
CA TYR A 439 -7.18 -5.52 54.46
C TYR A 439 -6.64 -5.66 55.86
N ASP A 440 -5.76 -6.64 56.05
CA ASP A 440 -5.07 -6.89 57.32
C ASP A 440 -3.55 -6.82 57.09
N TRP A 441 -2.84 -6.06 57.90
CA TRP A 441 -1.40 -5.86 57.80
C TRP A 441 -0.69 -6.41 59.02
N ALA A 442 0.38 -7.20 58.79
CA ALA A 442 1.35 -7.57 59.81
C ALA A 442 2.72 -6.94 59.46
N PHE A 443 3.37 -6.19 60.32
CA PHE A 443 4.51 -5.36 59.98
C PHE A 443 5.87 -6.07 60.09
N GLY A 444 5.91 -7.31 60.56
CA GLY A 444 7.14 -8.12 60.62
C GLY A 444 7.99 -7.86 61.85
N ASP A 445 7.63 -6.91 62.68
CA ASP A 445 8.26 -6.61 63.98
C ASP A 445 7.50 -7.19 65.20
N GLY A 446 6.53 -8.03 64.93
CA GLY A 446 5.62 -8.61 65.91
C GLY A 446 4.34 -7.81 66.13
N THR A 447 4.17 -6.68 65.44
CA THR A 447 2.97 -5.86 65.49
C THR A 447 2.12 -6.08 64.23
N ALA A 448 0.81 -5.78 64.34
CA ALA A 448 -0.17 -5.89 63.25
C ALA A 448 -1.26 -4.82 63.43
N THR A 449 -2.00 -4.56 62.35
CA THR A 449 -3.20 -3.70 62.40
C THR A 449 -4.34 -4.39 63.14
N ALA A 450 -5.33 -3.63 63.58
CA ALA A 450 -6.67 -4.15 63.81
C ALA A 450 -7.23 -4.77 62.53
N ALA A 451 -8.12 -5.74 62.64
CA ALA A 451 -8.79 -6.34 61.48
C ALA A 451 -9.49 -5.27 60.62
N ASN A 452 -9.33 -5.34 59.29
CA ASN A 452 -9.89 -4.41 58.30
C ASN A 452 -9.45 -2.95 58.51
N ALA A 453 -8.16 -2.72 58.61
CA ALA A 453 -7.60 -1.39 58.76
C ALA A 453 -7.65 -0.52 57.48
N GLY A 454 -8.09 -1.09 56.40
CA GLY A 454 -8.15 -0.42 55.07
C GLY A 454 -6.89 -0.65 54.21
N PRO A 455 -6.92 -0.21 52.96
CA PRO A 455 -5.84 -0.46 52.00
C PRO A 455 -4.57 0.32 52.33
N GLN A 456 -4.69 1.48 52.99
CA GLN A 456 -3.55 2.38 53.30
C GLN A 456 -3.35 2.50 54.81
N VAL A 457 -2.15 2.19 55.25
CA VAL A 457 -1.77 2.25 56.68
C VAL A 457 -0.37 2.80 56.80
N SER A 458 -0.02 3.34 58.01
CA SER A 458 1.35 3.74 58.35
C SER A 458 1.78 3.06 59.63
N HIS A 459 3.05 2.63 59.70
CA HIS A 459 3.65 2.04 60.88
C HIS A 459 5.04 2.64 61.16
N THR A 460 5.31 2.95 62.44
CA THR A 460 6.60 3.46 62.86
C THR A 460 7.36 2.34 63.57
N TYR A 461 8.52 1.99 63.02
CA TYR A 461 9.38 0.95 63.55
C TYR A 461 10.33 1.48 64.66
N ALA A 462 10.65 0.63 65.65
CA ALA A 462 11.62 0.97 66.68
C ALA A 462 13.04 1.24 66.10
N ALA A 463 13.91 1.87 66.88
CA ALA A 463 15.27 2.15 66.43
C ALA A 463 16.06 0.89 66.15
N GLY A 464 16.78 0.85 64.99
CA GLY A 464 17.58 -0.26 64.46
C GLY A 464 17.78 -0.09 62.98
N THR A 465 18.69 -0.82 62.39
CA THR A 465 18.96 -0.83 60.93
C THR A 465 18.43 -2.10 60.23
N GLU A 466 17.62 -2.86 60.95
CA GLU A 466 17.13 -4.14 60.47
C GLU A 466 16.07 -3.93 59.38
N SER A 467 16.01 -4.88 58.49
CA SER A 467 14.90 -4.98 57.52
C SER A 467 13.75 -5.82 58.12
N PHE A 468 12.53 -5.48 57.76
CA PHE A 468 11.33 -6.19 58.19
C PHE A 468 10.56 -6.68 56.98
N THR A 469 9.90 -7.86 57.12
CA THR A 469 9.01 -8.36 56.10
C THR A 469 7.58 -8.12 56.54
N ALA A 470 6.94 -7.11 55.99
CA ALA A 470 5.54 -6.85 56.22
C ALA A 470 4.69 -7.76 55.30
N THR A 471 3.54 -8.19 55.81
CA THR A 471 2.58 -9.05 55.10
C THR A 471 1.25 -8.35 55.01
N LEU A 472 0.71 -8.21 53.78
CA LEU A 472 -0.66 -7.83 53.53
C LEU A 472 -1.49 -9.11 53.32
N THR A 473 -2.61 -9.22 54.01
CA THR A 473 -3.64 -10.22 53.76
C THR A 473 -4.90 -9.46 53.32
N VAL A 474 -5.40 -9.75 52.12
CA VAL A 474 -6.71 -9.26 51.65
C VAL A 474 -7.72 -10.42 51.71
N ARG A 475 -8.97 -10.07 51.97
CA ARG A 475 -10.06 -11.06 52.12
C ARG A 475 -11.33 -10.56 51.46
N ASP A 476 -12.00 -11.42 50.72
CA ASP A 476 -13.34 -11.19 50.14
C ASP A 476 -14.47 -11.50 51.18
N PRO A 477 -15.73 -11.12 50.87
CA PRO A 477 -16.87 -11.38 51.75
C PRO A 477 -17.20 -12.89 51.98
N LEU A 478 -16.76 -13.76 51.07
CA LEU A 478 -16.98 -15.21 51.14
C LEU A 478 -15.86 -15.93 51.89
N GLY A 479 -14.84 -15.17 52.34
CA GLY A 479 -13.77 -15.63 53.24
C GLY A 479 -12.53 -16.17 52.56
N ALA A 480 -12.44 -16.12 51.22
CA ALA A 480 -11.19 -16.44 50.52
C ALA A 480 -10.16 -15.35 50.72
N THR A 481 -8.87 -15.70 50.74
CA THR A 481 -7.80 -14.77 51.09
C THR A 481 -6.66 -14.82 50.09
N GLY A 482 -6.11 -13.62 49.74
CA GLY A 482 -4.84 -13.44 49.07
C GLY A 482 -3.81 -12.83 50.02
N THR A 483 -2.53 -13.20 49.91
CA THR A 483 -1.44 -12.64 50.70
C THR A 483 -0.27 -12.21 49.81
N THR A 484 0.39 -11.13 50.23
CA THR A 484 1.68 -10.69 49.62
C THR A 484 2.59 -10.17 50.70
N THR A 485 3.89 -10.20 50.46
CA THR A 485 4.89 -9.68 51.40
C THR A 485 5.70 -8.58 50.74
N ILE A 486 6.11 -7.60 51.55
CA ILE A 486 7.02 -6.54 51.16
C ILE A 486 8.11 -6.39 52.19
N THR A 487 9.38 -6.35 51.73
CA THR A 487 10.52 -6.08 52.62
C THR A 487 10.71 -4.58 52.71
N VAL A 488 10.82 -4.08 53.93
CA VAL A 488 11.07 -2.67 54.25
C VAL A 488 12.27 -2.50 55.14
N ALA A 489 13.04 -1.41 54.96
CA ALA A 489 14.17 -1.04 55.76
C ALA A 489 13.93 0.35 56.33
N PRO A 490 13.26 0.49 57.50
CA PRO A 490 12.74 1.76 58.00
C PRO A 490 13.79 2.82 58.32
N GLY A 491 15.04 2.44 58.49
CA GLY A 491 16.16 3.37 58.70
C GLY A 491 16.98 3.67 57.45
N ASN A 492 16.62 3.06 56.36
CA ASN A 492 17.35 3.21 55.12
C ASN A 492 16.89 4.49 54.34
N HIS A 493 17.85 5.25 53.90
CA HIS A 493 17.58 6.42 53.05
C HIS A 493 17.50 5.97 51.58
N THR A 494 16.67 6.66 50.83
CA THR A 494 16.60 6.43 49.38
C THR A 494 17.84 7.01 48.68
N PRO A 495 18.45 6.27 47.77
CA PRO A 495 19.63 6.76 47.05
C PRO A 495 19.38 8.08 46.34
N GLN A 496 20.34 9.00 46.45
CA GLN A 496 20.32 10.29 45.76
C GLN A 496 21.01 10.13 44.40
N LEU A 497 20.23 10.28 43.32
CA LEU A 497 20.74 10.22 41.95
C LEU A 497 20.71 11.59 41.28
N THR A 498 21.84 12.01 40.74
CA THR A 498 22.00 13.27 40.01
C THR A 498 22.39 12.94 38.57
N LEU A 499 21.63 13.45 37.56
CA LEU A 499 22.00 13.41 36.18
C LEU A 499 22.71 14.68 35.72
N THR A 500 23.74 14.50 34.91
CA THR A 500 24.35 15.57 34.10
C THR A 500 23.95 15.34 32.68
N THR A 501 23.08 16.19 32.15
CA THR A 501 22.47 16.06 30.83
C THR A 501 22.95 17.17 29.90
N PRO A 502 22.89 16.97 28.56
CA PRO A 502 22.86 18.07 27.62
C PRO A 502 21.74 19.06 27.98
N GLY A 503 21.90 20.34 27.64
CA GLY A 503 20.84 21.33 27.95
C GLY A 503 19.49 20.93 27.38
N ASP A 504 18.38 21.30 28.01
CA ASP A 504 17.00 20.94 27.66
C ASP A 504 16.57 21.34 26.24
N THR A 505 17.29 22.30 25.64
CA THR A 505 17.03 22.73 24.23
C THR A 505 17.98 22.06 23.23
N THR A 506 18.82 21.14 23.66
CA THR A 506 19.76 20.43 22.79
C THR A 506 19.01 19.41 21.95
N THR A 507 19.19 19.48 20.63
CA THR A 507 18.63 18.51 19.67
C THR A 507 19.77 17.80 18.95
N PHE A 508 19.50 16.58 18.51
CA PHE A 508 20.51 15.67 17.97
C PHE A 508 20.24 15.29 16.52
N ALA A 509 21.28 15.27 15.73
CA ALA A 509 21.27 14.65 14.41
C ALA A 509 21.50 13.14 14.55
N VAL A 510 21.13 12.38 13.53
CA VAL A 510 21.43 10.95 13.41
C VAL A 510 22.93 10.70 13.62
N ASN A 511 23.27 9.66 14.39
CA ASN A 511 24.63 9.30 14.77
C ASN A 511 25.41 10.33 15.61
N GLN A 512 24.80 11.47 15.99
CA GLN A 512 25.41 12.38 16.94
C GLN A 512 25.43 11.74 18.34
N PRO A 513 26.58 11.68 19.06
CA PRO A 513 26.61 11.06 20.37
C PRO A 513 25.78 11.84 21.39
N VAL A 514 24.88 11.12 22.07
CA VAL A 514 24.17 11.62 23.27
C VAL A 514 24.96 11.13 24.48
N THR A 515 25.63 12.01 25.16
CA THR A 515 26.49 11.67 26.32
C THR A 515 25.89 12.21 27.59
N LEU A 516 25.68 11.33 28.54
CA LEU A 516 25.11 11.65 29.87
C LEU A 516 26.10 11.28 30.96
N GLY A 517 26.05 12.00 32.03
CA GLY A 517 26.75 11.68 33.29
C GLY A 517 25.77 11.45 34.42
N ALA A 518 26.15 10.64 35.40
CA ALA A 518 25.38 10.50 36.61
C ALA A 518 26.29 10.28 37.81
N ALA A 519 25.82 10.76 38.96
CA ALA A 519 26.44 10.50 40.25
C ALA A 519 25.36 10.02 41.23
N ALA A 520 25.67 8.97 41.99
CA ALA A 520 24.76 8.42 42.97
C ALA A 520 25.45 8.25 44.31
N THR A 521 24.74 8.65 45.35
CA THR A 521 25.18 8.49 46.73
C THR A 521 24.02 8.07 47.61
N ASP A 522 24.33 7.31 48.62
CA ASP A 522 23.38 6.90 49.64
C ASP A 522 23.97 7.17 51.01
N ALA A 523 23.12 7.40 52.00
CA ALA A 523 23.55 7.78 53.34
C ALA A 523 24.24 6.62 54.10
N GLU A 524 23.77 5.39 53.83
CA GLU A 524 24.22 4.15 54.46
C GLU A 524 25.32 3.49 53.61
N ASP A 525 25.16 3.47 52.32
CA ASP A 525 26.02 2.72 51.38
C ASP A 525 27.09 3.57 50.69
N GLY A 526 27.03 4.90 50.84
CA GLY A 526 27.98 5.80 50.22
C GLY A 526 27.79 5.93 48.71
N SER A 527 28.84 5.73 47.91
CA SER A 527 28.78 5.82 46.46
C SER A 527 28.27 4.53 45.86
N LEU A 528 27.20 4.59 45.04
CA LEU A 528 26.52 3.45 44.48
C LEU A 528 26.80 3.28 42.97
N PRO A 529 26.76 2.02 42.46
CA PRO A 529 26.89 1.75 41.05
C PRO A 529 25.63 2.19 40.30
N ILE A 530 25.79 2.77 39.10
CA ILE A 530 24.71 3.23 38.25
C ILE A 530 24.50 2.29 37.09
N THR A 531 23.26 1.89 36.86
CA THR A 531 22.83 1.10 35.70
C THR A 531 22.06 2.01 34.77
N TRP A 532 22.36 1.92 33.45
CA TRP A 532 21.71 2.66 32.41
C TRP A 532 20.87 1.73 31.55
N THR A 533 19.70 2.22 31.12
CA THR A 533 18.92 1.65 30.05
C THR A 533 18.60 2.75 29.03
N SER A 534 18.41 2.36 27.77
CA SER A 534 17.96 3.26 26.73
C SER A 534 16.78 2.69 25.97
N ALA A 535 15.98 3.56 25.34
CA ALA A 535 14.90 3.17 24.46
C ALA A 535 14.76 4.18 23.31
N VAL A 536 14.54 3.70 22.11
CA VAL A 536 14.10 4.53 21.00
C VAL A 536 12.58 4.60 21.05
N ARG A 537 12.05 5.81 21.18
CA ARG A 537 10.60 6.03 21.21
C ARG A 537 10.14 6.57 19.87
N HIS A 538 9.46 5.73 19.13
CA HIS A 538 8.81 6.07 17.87
C HIS A 538 7.44 6.68 18.14
N CYS A 539 7.18 7.87 17.59
CA CYS A 539 5.96 8.63 17.84
C CYS A 539 5.34 9.12 16.53
N PRO A 540 4.55 8.29 15.85
CA PRO A 540 3.80 8.74 14.67
C PRO A 540 2.85 9.90 14.99
N SER A 541 2.42 10.02 16.26
CA SER A 541 1.78 11.19 16.84
C SER A 541 2.16 11.28 18.32
N GLU A 542 2.00 12.43 18.96
CA GLU A 542 2.26 12.55 20.41
C GLU A 542 1.41 11.64 21.29
N ALA A 543 0.29 11.17 20.76
CA ALA A 543 -0.65 10.27 21.46
C ALA A 543 -0.37 8.78 21.24
N THR A 544 0.48 8.42 20.27
CA THR A 544 0.67 7.03 19.82
C THR A 544 2.14 6.60 19.81
N CYS A 545 2.92 7.02 20.81
CA CYS A 545 4.31 6.59 20.95
C CYS A 545 4.41 5.15 21.42
N HIS A 546 5.32 4.37 20.80
CA HIS A 546 5.79 3.10 21.33
C HIS A 546 7.32 3.09 21.45
N ALA A 547 7.86 2.26 22.32
CA ALA A 547 9.27 2.26 22.64
C ALA A 547 9.94 0.96 22.17
N HIS A 548 11.07 1.10 21.49
CA HIS A 548 11.98 0.00 21.19
C HIS A 548 13.12 -0.01 22.20
N PRO A 549 13.33 -1.07 22.98
CA PRO A 549 14.43 -1.14 23.93
C PRO A 549 15.78 -1.00 23.22
N GLY A 550 16.62 -0.14 23.76
CA GLY A 550 17.98 0.08 23.29
C GLY A 550 19.03 -0.69 24.09
N ILE A 551 20.28 -0.26 23.98
CA ILE A 551 21.42 -0.83 24.67
C ILE A 551 21.48 -0.25 26.09
N GLY A 552 21.80 -1.08 27.08
CA GLY A 552 22.07 -0.64 28.43
C GLY A 552 23.59 -0.61 28.75
N GLY A 553 23.93 -0.10 29.92
CA GLY A 553 25.31 -0.03 30.41
C GLY A 553 25.42 0.23 31.89
N THR A 554 26.61 0.28 32.41
CA THR A 554 26.90 0.64 33.83
C THR A 554 28.01 1.70 33.92
N GLY A 555 27.99 2.50 35.00
CA GLY A 555 29.02 3.49 35.29
C GLY A 555 28.52 4.91 35.35
N ALA A 556 29.44 5.83 35.73
CA ALA A 556 29.13 7.24 35.93
C ALA A 556 28.91 8.04 34.62
N SER A 557 29.13 7.45 33.46
CA SER A 557 28.86 8.04 32.14
C SER A 557 28.32 7.00 31.19
N PHE A 558 27.38 7.43 30.33
CA PHE A 558 26.79 6.61 29.32
C PHE A 558 26.63 7.40 28.03
N SER A 559 27.00 6.83 26.88
CA SER A 559 26.94 7.50 25.59
C SER A 559 26.52 6.57 24.52
N LEU A 560 25.52 6.97 23.73
CA LEU A 560 25.06 6.27 22.51
C LEU A 560 24.88 7.25 21.35
N PRO A 561 25.08 6.81 20.09
CA PRO A 561 24.70 7.61 18.94
C PRO A 561 23.18 7.81 18.92
N PHE A 562 22.72 9.00 18.52
CA PHE A 562 21.29 9.25 18.31
C PHE A 562 20.78 8.37 17.16
N THR A 563 19.57 7.84 17.33
CA THR A 563 18.97 6.87 16.41
C THR A 563 18.87 7.39 14.96
N GLU A 564 18.97 6.48 14.01
CA GLU A 564 18.73 6.74 12.58
C GLU A 564 17.23 6.85 12.23
N HIS A 565 16.33 6.53 13.15
CA HIS A 565 14.89 6.65 12.94
C HIS A 565 14.47 8.10 12.68
N PRO A 566 13.80 8.41 11.57
CA PRO A 566 13.59 9.78 11.11
C PRO A 566 12.67 10.63 12.00
N ASP A 567 11.78 10.02 12.77
CA ASP A 567 10.75 10.67 13.60
C ASP A 567 10.82 10.32 15.11
N SER A 568 11.88 9.67 15.54
CA SER A 568 12.02 9.13 16.90
C SER A 568 12.77 10.04 17.85
N ARG A 569 12.56 9.84 19.15
CA ARG A 569 13.33 10.37 20.27
C ARG A 569 13.96 9.22 21.05
N MET A 570 14.98 9.48 21.86
CA MET A 570 15.64 8.47 22.67
C MET A 570 15.51 8.78 24.16
N ASP A 571 15.00 7.82 24.93
CA ASP A 571 14.98 7.90 26.38
C ASP A 571 16.21 7.18 26.97
N PHE A 572 16.84 7.79 27.95
CA PHE A 572 17.98 7.27 28.71
C PHE A 572 17.63 7.31 30.19
N THR A 573 17.56 6.14 30.83
CA THR A 573 17.21 6.02 32.22
C THR A 573 18.41 5.52 33.02
N ALA A 574 18.84 6.32 33.97
CA ALA A 574 19.81 5.91 34.99
C ALA A 574 19.04 5.35 36.20
N THR A 575 19.45 4.24 36.72
CA THR A 575 18.89 3.60 37.92
C THR A 575 20.03 3.26 38.89
N VAL A 576 19.79 3.53 40.14
CA VAL A 576 20.67 3.16 41.26
C VAL A 576 19.83 2.37 42.26
N THR A 577 20.44 1.37 42.87
CA THR A 577 19.80 0.52 43.89
C THR A 577 20.78 0.35 45.04
N ASP A 578 20.31 0.60 46.27
CA ASP A 578 21.10 0.44 47.51
C ASP A 578 21.15 -1.03 47.97
N SER A 579 21.85 -1.30 49.03
CA SER A 579 21.99 -2.65 49.60
C SER A 579 20.67 -3.18 50.21
N ALA A 580 19.73 -2.29 50.55
CA ALA A 580 18.40 -2.63 51.04
C ALA A 580 17.39 -2.94 49.91
N GLY A 581 17.81 -2.73 48.64
CA GLY A 581 16.98 -2.96 47.46
C GLY A 581 16.11 -1.77 47.08
N VAL A 582 16.27 -0.60 47.70
CA VAL A 582 15.54 0.62 47.30
C VAL A 582 16.19 1.25 46.09
N SER A 583 15.39 1.62 45.10
CA SER A 583 15.89 2.13 43.83
C SER A 583 15.42 3.55 43.55
N THR A 584 16.31 4.36 42.97
CA THR A 584 15.99 5.68 42.39
C THR A 584 16.33 5.66 40.91
N SER A 585 15.43 6.19 40.07
CA SER A 585 15.66 6.33 38.64
C SER A 585 15.40 7.75 38.14
N LYS A 586 16.17 8.16 37.13
CA LYS A 586 15.96 9.42 36.40
C LYS A 586 16.10 9.20 34.91
N THR A 587 15.22 9.80 34.14
CA THR A 587 15.21 9.70 32.68
C THR A 587 15.53 11.04 32.03
N TYR A 588 16.33 11.00 30.96
CA TYR A 588 16.55 12.11 30.04
C TYR A 588 16.05 11.69 28.66
N THR A 589 15.27 12.57 28.01
CA THR A 589 14.79 12.34 26.63
C THR A 589 15.59 13.23 25.67
N ALA A 590 16.36 12.60 24.79
CA ALA A 590 17.08 13.25 23.71
C ALA A 590 16.13 13.49 22.53
N MET A 591 16.05 14.77 22.10
CA MET A 591 15.12 15.19 21.04
C MET A 591 15.82 15.29 19.69
N PRO A 592 15.16 14.93 18.57
CA PRO A 592 15.70 15.03 17.24
C PRO A 592 15.85 16.48 16.77
N ARG A 593 16.90 16.76 16.01
CA ARG A 593 17.02 18.01 15.23
C ARG A 593 16.34 17.78 13.90
N ARG A 594 15.21 18.43 13.67
CA ARG A 594 14.36 18.21 12.51
C ARG A 594 14.41 19.36 11.51
N HIS A 595 14.35 19.03 10.23
CA HIS A 595 14.22 19.95 9.10
C HIS A 595 12.99 19.63 8.28
N ARG A 596 12.42 20.67 7.65
CA ARG A 596 11.24 20.53 6.80
C ARG A 596 11.65 20.04 5.42
N ILE A 597 11.03 18.95 4.99
CA ILE A 597 11.14 18.44 3.63
C ILE A 597 9.86 18.79 2.89
N THR A 598 9.99 19.34 1.68
CA THR A 598 8.85 19.71 0.83
C THR A 598 9.04 19.13 -0.55
N LEU A 599 8.04 18.40 -1.05
CA LEU A 599 8.00 17.85 -2.39
C LEU A 599 7.15 18.75 -3.30
N LEU A 600 7.69 19.12 -4.45
CA LEU A 600 7.03 19.89 -5.51
C LEU A 600 7.05 19.11 -6.81
N SER A 601 6.15 19.44 -7.73
CA SER A 601 6.16 18.88 -9.08
C SER A 601 5.91 19.95 -10.15
N THR A 602 6.47 19.75 -11.36
CA THR A 602 6.28 20.65 -12.49
C THR A 602 4.91 20.51 -13.16
N GLN A 603 4.22 19.40 -12.93
CA GLN A 603 2.82 19.14 -13.29
C GLN A 603 2.11 18.55 -12.07
N PRO A 604 0.80 18.72 -11.93
CA PRO A 604 0.05 18.10 -10.82
C PRO A 604 0.29 16.59 -10.78
N ALA A 605 0.84 16.09 -9.66
CA ALA A 605 1.19 14.68 -9.46
C ALA A 605 1.11 14.31 -7.98
N ALA A 606 0.86 13.03 -7.70
CA ALA A 606 0.97 12.49 -6.36
C ALA A 606 2.46 12.35 -6.00
N LEU A 607 2.85 12.98 -4.89
CA LEU A 607 4.19 12.93 -4.30
C LEU A 607 4.06 12.50 -2.85
N SER A 608 4.95 11.65 -2.38
CA SER A 608 4.89 11.15 -1.01
C SER A 608 6.26 11.00 -0.36
N ILE A 609 6.27 11.18 0.96
CA ILE A 609 7.31 10.76 1.88
C ILE A 609 6.72 9.56 2.64
N PRO A 610 7.02 8.31 2.28
CA PRO A 610 6.33 7.13 2.81
C PRO A 610 6.44 6.97 4.33
N VAL A 611 7.60 7.27 4.91
CA VAL A 611 7.87 7.16 6.34
C VAL A 611 6.99 8.08 7.22
N GLU A 612 6.40 9.11 6.60
CA GLU A 612 5.53 10.08 7.27
C GLU A 612 4.05 9.92 6.83
N GLY A 613 3.64 8.71 6.49
CA GLY A 613 2.26 8.43 6.08
C GLY A 613 1.90 8.93 4.68
N GLY A 614 2.88 9.04 3.77
CA GLY A 614 2.63 9.39 2.37
C GLY A 614 2.34 10.87 2.12
N VAL A 615 2.79 11.77 2.97
CA VAL A 615 2.59 13.23 2.83
C VAL A 615 3.62 13.86 1.90
N SER A 616 3.29 15.01 1.31
CA SER A 616 4.22 15.79 0.47
C SER A 616 5.08 16.81 1.24
N THR A 617 4.87 16.93 2.56
CA THR A 617 5.66 17.79 3.45
C THR A 617 5.77 17.15 4.82
N ALA A 618 6.99 16.95 5.33
CA ALA A 618 7.27 16.29 6.59
C ALA A 618 8.39 17.02 7.36
N LEU A 619 8.49 16.77 8.69
CA LEU A 619 9.63 17.15 9.52
C LEU A 619 10.47 15.90 9.77
N VAL A 620 11.68 15.87 9.25
CA VAL A 620 12.58 14.72 9.29
C VAL A 620 13.88 15.07 10.03
N THR A 621 14.42 14.12 10.80
CA THR A 621 15.64 14.30 11.59
C THR A 621 16.86 14.52 10.70
N GLU A 622 17.70 15.50 11.03
CA GLU A 622 19.00 15.75 10.36
C GLU A 622 19.85 14.48 10.34
N GLY A 623 20.39 14.14 9.19
CA GLY A 623 21.20 12.93 8.98
C GLY A 623 20.39 11.67 8.69
N ALA A 624 19.07 11.68 8.85
CA ALA A 624 18.24 10.55 8.47
C ALA A 624 18.18 10.37 6.96
N THR A 625 18.13 9.13 6.53
CA THR A 625 17.97 8.74 5.12
C THR A 625 16.58 8.14 4.94
N PHE A 626 15.87 8.61 3.93
CA PHE A 626 14.50 8.20 3.66
C PHE A 626 14.18 8.30 2.16
N ASP A 627 13.11 7.67 1.74
CA ASP A 627 12.64 7.73 0.36
C ASP A 627 11.68 8.90 0.14
N VAL A 628 11.80 9.51 -1.04
CA VAL A 628 10.75 10.34 -1.62
C VAL A 628 10.26 9.68 -2.89
N VAL A 629 8.96 9.67 -3.10
CA VAL A 629 8.32 8.95 -4.21
C VAL A 629 7.47 9.90 -5.04
N ALA A 630 7.66 9.85 -6.36
CA ALA A 630 6.84 10.52 -7.34
C ALA A 630 6.00 9.50 -8.10
N ALA A 631 4.72 9.78 -8.33
CA ALA A 631 3.89 8.91 -9.16
C ALA A 631 4.46 8.84 -10.58
N PRO A 632 4.43 7.69 -11.26
CA PRO A 632 4.92 7.56 -12.64
C PRO A 632 4.12 8.39 -13.65
N LEU A 633 2.87 8.72 -13.30
CA LEU A 633 1.99 9.60 -14.08
C LEU A 633 1.49 10.76 -13.22
N GLY A 634 1.31 11.92 -13.85
CA GLY A 634 0.60 13.04 -13.24
C GLY A 634 -0.87 12.72 -12.97
N THR A 635 -1.54 13.56 -12.17
CA THR A 635 -2.97 13.42 -11.87
C THR A 635 -3.86 13.67 -13.11
N ASP A 636 -3.29 14.22 -14.18
CA ASP A 636 -3.92 14.35 -15.51
C ASP A 636 -3.96 13.01 -16.28
N GLY A 637 -3.31 11.96 -15.78
CA GLY A 637 -3.22 10.62 -16.37
C GLY A 637 -2.34 10.54 -17.63
N VAL A 638 -1.67 11.63 -18.04
CA VAL A 638 -0.93 11.69 -19.31
C VAL A 638 0.50 12.21 -19.19
N SER A 639 0.77 13.11 -18.25
CA SER A 639 2.13 13.60 -17.97
C SER A 639 2.96 12.50 -17.36
N LYS A 640 4.14 12.21 -17.89
CA LYS A 640 5.05 11.19 -17.40
C LYS A 640 6.15 11.80 -16.55
N PHE A 641 6.48 11.13 -15.47
CA PHE A 641 7.66 11.46 -14.68
C PHE A 641 8.93 11.34 -15.56
N THR A 642 9.84 12.30 -15.43
CA THR A 642 11.09 12.35 -16.22
C THR A 642 12.34 12.41 -15.35
N GLY A 643 12.19 12.50 -14.05
CA GLY A 643 13.28 12.55 -13.08
C GLY A 643 13.09 13.67 -12.06
N TRP A 644 13.86 13.60 -11.00
CA TRP A 644 13.95 14.64 -9.96
C TRP A 644 14.91 15.75 -10.39
N GLN A 645 14.61 16.97 -10.07
CA GLN A 645 15.49 18.11 -10.36
C GLN A 645 16.80 17.99 -9.58
N GLY A 646 17.91 17.76 -10.29
CA GLY A 646 19.22 17.52 -9.68
C GLY A 646 19.37 16.16 -9.03
N GLY A 647 18.43 15.25 -9.23
CA GLY A 647 18.38 13.90 -8.69
C GLY A 647 18.27 12.82 -9.77
N PRO A 648 17.84 11.60 -9.38
CA PRO A 648 17.74 10.46 -10.26
C PRO A 648 16.57 10.56 -11.26
N ALA A 649 16.59 9.68 -12.26
CA ALA A 649 15.51 9.53 -13.24
C ALA A 649 14.44 8.54 -12.76
N GLU A 650 14.69 7.80 -11.70
CA GLU A 650 13.78 6.85 -11.05
C GLU A 650 12.71 7.61 -10.26
N THR A 651 11.53 7.02 -10.14
CA THR A 651 10.40 7.61 -9.40
C THR A 651 10.68 7.71 -7.89
N THR A 652 11.54 6.86 -7.37
CA THR A 652 11.98 6.87 -5.98
C THR A 652 13.38 7.47 -5.89
N TRP A 653 13.57 8.38 -4.93
CA TRP A 653 14.86 8.98 -4.62
C TRP A 653 15.17 8.83 -3.15
N ILE A 654 16.29 8.17 -2.84
CA ILE A 654 16.81 8.06 -1.47
C ILE A 654 17.52 9.38 -1.12
N VAL A 655 17.03 10.05 -0.09
CA VAL A 655 17.49 11.39 0.33
C VAL A 655 18.03 11.33 1.75
N THR A 656 19.18 11.95 1.97
CA THR A 656 19.72 12.19 3.32
C THR A 656 19.48 13.65 3.70
N VAL A 657 18.89 13.88 4.88
CA VAL A 657 18.60 15.24 5.39
C VAL A 657 19.88 15.95 5.80
N GLY A 658 20.16 17.07 5.18
CA GLY A 658 21.26 17.97 5.59
C GLY A 658 20.87 18.92 6.74
N ALA A 659 21.75 19.88 7.03
CA ALA A 659 21.57 20.86 8.12
C ALA A 659 20.64 22.02 7.70
N GLY A 660 19.47 21.74 7.14
CA GLY A 660 18.49 22.76 6.74
C GLY A 660 17.30 22.18 6.00
N ASP A 661 16.28 23.01 5.83
CA ASP A 661 15.07 22.64 5.09
C ASP A 661 15.42 22.29 3.64
N LEU A 662 14.72 21.28 3.08
CA LEU A 662 14.97 20.73 1.76
C LEU A 662 13.70 20.78 0.91
N THR A 663 13.84 21.28 -0.32
CA THR A 663 12.78 21.24 -1.31
C THR A 663 13.22 20.41 -2.51
N LEU A 664 12.45 19.41 -2.86
CA LEU A 664 12.72 18.49 -3.98
C LEU A 664 11.61 18.64 -5.02
N THR A 665 12.00 18.76 -6.30
CA THR A 665 11.04 18.96 -7.39
C THR A 665 11.05 17.78 -8.34
N ALA A 666 9.90 17.13 -8.50
CA ALA A 666 9.68 16.08 -9.48
C ALA A 666 9.32 16.70 -10.84
N ASN A 667 10.05 16.34 -11.87
CA ASN A 667 9.82 16.81 -13.23
C ASN A 667 8.89 15.86 -13.98
N TYR A 668 7.88 16.44 -14.61
CA TYR A 668 6.95 15.73 -15.47
C TYR A 668 6.92 16.40 -16.83
N ALA A 669 6.90 15.59 -17.88
CA ALA A 669 6.75 16.07 -19.26
C ALA A 669 5.45 15.50 -19.84
N THR A 670 4.68 16.38 -20.50
CA THR A 670 3.51 15.96 -21.27
C THR A 670 3.94 15.17 -22.51
N PRO A 671 3.06 14.37 -23.12
CA PRO A 671 3.37 13.70 -24.40
C PRO A 671 3.77 14.68 -25.52
N ILE A 672 3.32 15.94 -25.43
CA ILE A 672 3.67 17.02 -26.35
C ILE A 672 5.12 17.43 -26.12
N ASP A 673 5.51 17.69 -24.88
CA ASP A 673 6.89 18.06 -24.55
C ASP A 673 7.85 16.92 -24.88
N GLN A 674 7.50 15.67 -24.49
CA GLN A 674 8.32 14.50 -24.78
C GLN A 674 8.63 14.40 -26.29
N ARG A 675 7.61 14.52 -27.15
CA ARG A 675 7.81 14.45 -28.59
C ARG A 675 8.62 15.62 -29.14
N TYR A 676 8.33 16.83 -28.66
CA TYR A 676 9.03 18.04 -29.10
C TYR A 676 10.51 17.99 -28.71
N ASP A 677 10.81 17.59 -27.49
CA ASP A 677 12.18 17.54 -26.96
C ASP A 677 13.01 16.40 -27.56
N ALA A 678 12.38 15.27 -27.87
CA ALA A 678 13.05 14.12 -28.45
C ALA A 678 13.36 14.26 -29.96
N ASP A 679 12.66 15.15 -30.68
CA ASP A 679 12.78 15.26 -32.15
C ASP A 679 13.35 16.62 -32.60
N PRO A 680 14.69 16.72 -32.85
CA PRO A 680 15.31 17.96 -33.33
C PRO A 680 14.75 18.46 -34.67
N ALA A 681 14.33 17.52 -35.56
CA ALA A 681 13.76 17.92 -36.86
C ALA A 681 12.37 18.52 -36.68
N LEU A 682 11.58 18.02 -35.76
CA LEU A 682 10.29 18.58 -35.38
C LEU A 682 10.46 19.97 -34.75
N ARG A 683 11.46 20.13 -33.84
CA ARG A 683 11.79 21.45 -33.26
C ARG A 683 12.12 22.49 -34.34
N ALA A 684 12.98 22.10 -35.29
CA ALA A 684 13.33 22.98 -36.39
C ALA A 684 12.11 23.34 -37.26
N LYS A 685 11.18 22.41 -37.45
CA LYS A 685 9.97 22.62 -38.25
C LYS A 685 8.94 23.49 -37.54
N LEU A 686 8.67 23.26 -36.25
CA LEU A 686 7.67 23.98 -35.48
C LEU A 686 8.17 25.32 -34.94
N GLY A 687 9.46 25.46 -34.70
CA GLY A 687 10.05 26.61 -34.01
C GLY A 687 9.76 26.57 -32.50
N ALA A 688 10.07 27.66 -31.80
CA ALA A 688 9.88 27.74 -30.36
C ALA A 688 8.38 27.75 -29.97
N PRO A 689 8.02 27.22 -28.78
CA PRO A 689 6.67 27.37 -28.27
C PRO A 689 6.32 28.85 -28.02
N THR A 690 5.12 29.26 -28.39
CA THR A 690 4.62 30.64 -28.24
C THR A 690 3.57 30.80 -27.16
N ALA A 691 3.08 29.67 -26.60
CA ALA A 691 2.10 29.62 -25.51
C ALA A 691 2.32 28.38 -24.63
N ALA A 692 1.76 28.41 -23.45
CA ALA A 692 1.64 27.19 -22.59
C ALA A 692 0.77 26.14 -23.29
N GLU A 693 0.91 24.89 -22.84
CA GLU A 693 0.02 23.80 -23.25
C GLU A 693 -1.40 24.06 -22.73
N VAL A 694 -2.38 23.77 -23.57
CA VAL A 694 -3.80 23.92 -23.27
C VAL A 694 -4.43 22.54 -23.25
N THR A 695 -5.19 22.25 -22.20
CA THR A 695 -6.05 21.07 -22.09
C THR A 695 -7.48 21.48 -22.43
N ASP A 696 -8.06 20.87 -23.46
CA ASP A 696 -9.43 21.12 -23.89
C ASP A 696 -10.16 19.76 -24.01
N GLY A 697 -10.80 19.36 -22.91
CA GLY A 697 -11.36 18.03 -22.77
C GLY A 697 -10.30 16.93 -22.95
N PRO A 698 -10.51 15.95 -23.84
CA PRO A 698 -9.56 14.84 -24.06
C PRO A 698 -8.42 15.23 -25.01
N VAL A 699 -8.31 16.48 -25.43
CA VAL A 699 -7.31 16.95 -26.40
C VAL A 699 -6.41 17.98 -25.72
N HIS A 700 -5.11 17.71 -25.75
CA HIS A 700 -4.08 18.67 -25.35
C HIS A 700 -3.43 19.26 -26.59
N TYR A 701 -3.09 20.54 -26.54
CA TYR A 701 -2.32 21.14 -27.62
C TYR A 701 -1.42 22.28 -27.15
N ARG A 702 -0.31 22.43 -27.85
CA ARG A 702 0.61 23.57 -27.66
C ARG A 702 0.89 24.28 -28.98
N THR A 703 0.90 25.61 -28.92
CA THR A 703 1.15 26.46 -30.11
C THR A 703 2.62 26.81 -30.17
N TYR A 704 3.17 26.68 -31.37
CA TYR A 704 4.55 27.00 -31.74
C TYR A 704 4.57 28.08 -32.84
N ALA A 705 5.75 28.64 -33.12
CA ALA A 705 5.91 29.69 -34.11
C ALA A 705 5.36 29.31 -35.50
N ASN A 706 5.52 28.06 -35.94
CA ASN A 706 5.13 27.58 -37.27
C ASN A 706 4.02 26.51 -37.26
N GLY A 707 3.33 26.28 -36.14
CA GLY A 707 2.33 25.22 -36.08
C GLY A 707 1.76 24.96 -34.71
N ARG A 708 1.03 23.87 -34.61
CA ARG A 708 0.55 23.31 -33.35
C ARG A 708 0.86 21.82 -33.23
N LEU A 709 1.22 21.42 -32.05
CA LEU A 709 1.32 20.02 -31.67
C LEU A 709 0.11 19.68 -30.82
N TYR A 710 -0.54 18.57 -31.12
CA TYR A 710 -1.74 18.06 -30.45
C TYR A 710 -1.43 16.69 -29.87
N TRP A 711 -2.03 16.40 -28.73
CA TRP A 711 -2.07 15.06 -28.18
C TRP A 711 -3.50 14.65 -27.88
N SER A 712 -3.82 13.39 -28.16
CA SER A 712 -5.04 12.73 -27.72
C SER A 712 -4.78 11.23 -27.56
N ALA A 713 -5.56 10.55 -26.70
CA ALA A 713 -5.41 9.10 -26.47
C ALA A 713 -5.57 8.28 -27.77
N THR A 714 -6.43 8.71 -28.68
CA THR A 714 -6.70 8.02 -29.95
C THR A 714 -5.74 8.38 -31.08
N GLY A 715 -5.27 9.64 -31.12
CA GLY A 715 -4.42 10.14 -32.19
C GLY A 715 -2.92 10.08 -31.89
N GLY A 716 -2.55 9.94 -30.60
CA GLY A 716 -1.19 10.17 -30.15
C GLY A 716 -0.79 11.63 -30.32
N THR A 717 0.52 11.91 -30.28
CA THR A 717 1.02 13.28 -30.49
C THR A 717 1.22 13.55 -31.97
N ARG A 718 0.54 14.58 -32.53
CA ARG A 718 0.55 14.94 -33.96
C ARG A 718 0.68 16.43 -34.16
N TYR A 719 1.41 16.84 -35.22
CA TYR A 719 1.50 18.25 -35.58
C TYR A 719 0.63 18.60 -36.77
N VAL A 720 0.15 19.83 -36.74
CA VAL A 720 -0.56 20.46 -37.86
C VAL A 720 0.10 21.81 -38.12
N ILE A 721 0.49 22.07 -39.39
CA ILE A 721 1.23 23.28 -39.79
C ILE A 721 0.63 23.94 -41.01
N GLY A 722 1.04 25.17 -41.27
CA GLY A 722 0.78 25.90 -42.50
C GLY A 722 -0.69 26.09 -42.82
N PRO A 723 -1.05 26.07 -44.14
CA PRO A 723 -2.43 26.28 -44.59
C PRO A 723 -3.42 25.24 -44.08
N VAL A 724 -2.96 24.02 -43.82
CA VAL A 724 -3.80 22.95 -43.20
C VAL A 724 -4.20 23.36 -41.80
N LEU A 725 -3.27 23.90 -40.98
CA LEU A 725 -3.59 24.38 -39.63
C LEU A 725 -4.55 25.58 -39.70
N ALA A 726 -4.29 26.54 -40.56
CA ALA A 726 -5.16 27.71 -40.72
C ALA A 726 -6.61 27.28 -41.04
N LYS A 727 -6.75 26.34 -41.97
CA LYS A 727 -8.05 25.76 -42.33
C LYS A 727 -8.69 25.01 -41.18
N TYR A 728 -7.91 24.16 -40.50
CA TYR A 728 -8.39 23.37 -39.36
C TYR A 728 -8.98 24.28 -38.28
N LEU A 729 -8.25 25.34 -37.92
CA LEU A 729 -8.72 26.29 -36.90
C LEU A 729 -9.97 27.07 -37.37
N ALA A 730 -9.98 27.53 -38.60
CA ALA A 730 -11.13 28.22 -39.18
C ALA A 730 -12.36 27.33 -39.30
N PHE A 731 -12.18 26.02 -39.43
CA PHE A 731 -13.26 25.03 -39.52
C PHE A 731 -13.80 24.62 -38.14
N GLY A 732 -13.24 25.10 -37.01
CA GLY A 732 -13.66 24.81 -35.64
C GLY A 732 -12.76 23.80 -34.93
N GLY A 733 -11.60 23.46 -35.50
CA GLY A 733 -10.55 22.65 -34.87
C GLY A 733 -11.02 21.27 -34.46
N HIS A 734 -10.49 20.80 -33.32
CA HIS A 734 -10.80 19.45 -32.80
C HIS A 734 -12.27 19.30 -32.31
N ALA A 735 -12.94 20.40 -32.00
CA ALA A 735 -14.36 20.35 -31.64
C ALA A 735 -15.23 19.91 -32.84
N LYS A 736 -14.83 20.24 -34.06
CA LYS A 736 -15.58 19.92 -35.28
C LYS A 736 -15.06 18.65 -35.97
N LEU A 737 -13.73 18.57 -36.22
CA LEU A 737 -13.12 17.49 -36.98
C LEU A 737 -12.49 16.41 -36.09
N GLY A 738 -12.39 16.65 -34.78
CA GLY A 738 -11.63 15.80 -33.87
C GLY A 738 -10.11 16.10 -33.89
N PRO A 739 -9.34 15.48 -33.00
CA PRO A 739 -7.88 15.61 -32.98
C PRO A 739 -7.22 15.02 -34.23
N PRO A 740 -6.03 15.53 -34.62
CA PRO A 740 -5.30 14.97 -35.75
C PRO A 740 -4.78 13.56 -35.41
N THR A 741 -4.84 12.68 -36.41
CA THR A 741 -4.32 11.30 -36.32
C THR A 741 -3.08 11.08 -37.16
N THR A 742 -2.73 12.07 -38.01
CA THR A 742 -1.49 12.10 -38.80
C THR A 742 -0.77 13.43 -38.58
N ASP A 743 0.53 13.43 -38.78
CA ASP A 743 1.26 14.66 -38.96
C ASP A 743 0.86 15.29 -40.29
N THR A 744 1.11 16.61 -40.47
CA THR A 744 1.01 17.23 -41.80
C THR A 744 2.02 16.57 -42.74
N THR A 745 1.51 15.83 -43.70
CA THR A 745 2.27 14.96 -44.60
C THR A 745 2.06 15.40 -46.03
N ALA A 746 3.09 15.30 -46.87
CA ALA A 746 2.97 15.53 -48.29
C ALA A 746 2.08 14.44 -48.91
N THR A 747 1.28 14.84 -49.91
CA THR A 747 0.52 13.89 -50.73
C THR A 747 1.46 12.98 -51.53
N PRO A 748 1.03 11.73 -51.88
CA PRO A 748 1.86 10.81 -52.63
C PRO A 748 2.41 11.30 -53.98
N ASP A 749 1.71 12.21 -54.62
CA ASP A 749 2.13 12.90 -55.89
C ASP A 749 3.07 14.09 -55.64
N GLY A 750 3.29 14.47 -54.37
CA GLY A 750 4.14 15.58 -53.97
C GLY A 750 3.53 16.95 -54.20
N ALA A 751 2.34 17.08 -54.76
CA ALA A 751 1.74 18.36 -55.14
C ALA A 751 1.04 19.08 -53.97
N GLY A 752 0.74 18.38 -52.90
CA GLY A 752 -0.03 18.89 -51.76
C GLY A 752 0.44 18.42 -50.39
N GLN A 753 -0.34 18.82 -49.39
CA GLN A 753 -0.16 18.42 -48.00
C GLN A 753 -1.54 18.13 -47.41
N TYR A 754 -1.56 17.23 -46.40
CA TYR A 754 -2.80 16.85 -45.72
C TYR A 754 -2.59 16.47 -44.27
N ASN A 755 -3.67 16.48 -43.49
CA ASN A 755 -3.83 15.77 -42.20
C ASN A 755 -5.16 15.03 -42.22
N HIS A 756 -5.16 13.92 -41.50
CA HIS A 756 -6.39 13.21 -41.11
C HIS A 756 -6.74 13.53 -39.66
N PHE A 757 -8.03 13.56 -39.38
CA PHE A 757 -8.63 13.88 -38.09
C PHE A 757 -9.72 12.83 -37.78
N VAL A 758 -10.00 12.55 -36.50
CA VAL A 758 -11.05 11.62 -36.09
C VAL A 758 -11.93 12.24 -35.02
N ASN A 759 -13.23 12.34 -35.30
CA ASN A 759 -14.25 12.77 -34.37
C ASN A 759 -15.29 11.65 -34.17
N ASN A 760 -15.37 11.05 -32.97
CA ASN A 760 -16.33 9.98 -32.65
C ASN A 760 -16.34 8.85 -33.71
N GLY A 761 -15.13 8.42 -34.12
CA GLY A 761 -14.97 7.36 -35.14
C GLY A 761 -15.12 7.83 -36.59
N ASN A 762 -15.57 9.05 -36.84
CA ASN A 762 -15.67 9.62 -38.18
C ASN A 762 -14.35 10.27 -38.60
N VAL A 763 -13.82 9.85 -39.75
CA VAL A 763 -12.58 10.39 -40.29
C VAL A 763 -12.88 11.61 -41.15
N GLY A 764 -12.25 12.73 -40.77
CA GLY A 764 -12.15 13.93 -41.59
C GLY A 764 -10.76 14.08 -42.16
N SER A 765 -10.59 14.89 -43.19
CA SER A 765 -9.29 15.23 -43.77
C SER A 765 -9.30 16.68 -44.25
N ILE A 766 -8.16 17.34 -44.17
CA ILE A 766 -7.92 18.60 -44.84
C ILE A 766 -6.77 18.38 -45.82
N TYR A 767 -7.00 18.71 -47.08
CA TYR A 767 -6.02 18.68 -48.16
C TYR A 767 -5.73 20.10 -48.65
N TYR A 768 -4.48 20.36 -48.93
CA TYR A 768 -4.01 21.66 -49.44
C TYR A 768 -3.09 21.45 -50.62
N THR A 769 -3.33 22.24 -51.68
CA THR A 769 -2.33 22.54 -52.71
C THR A 769 -2.26 24.06 -52.94
N ALA A 770 -1.18 24.54 -53.56
CA ALA A 770 -1.09 25.99 -53.92
C ALA A 770 -2.17 26.40 -54.93
N ALA A 771 -2.63 25.47 -55.76
CA ALA A 771 -3.64 25.73 -56.80
C ALA A 771 -5.06 25.74 -56.29
N THR A 772 -5.39 24.87 -55.30
CA THR A 772 -6.78 24.73 -54.83
C THR A 772 -7.04 25.41 -53.49
N GLY A 773 -6.00 25.71 -52.71
CA GLY A 773 -6.16 26.10 -51.29
C GLY A 773 -6.37 24.91 -50.40
N ALA A 774 -6.69 25.18 -49.12
CA ALA A 774 -6.97 24.13 -48.15
C ALA A 774 -8.47 23.87 -47.99
N HIS A 775 -8.89 22.62 -48.15
CA HIS A 775 -10.31 22.22 -48.10
C HIS A 775 -10.51 21.01 -47.19
N ALA A 776 -11.63 21.06 -46.46
CA ALA A 776 -12.05 19.98 -45.56
C ALA A 776 -13.03 19.03 -46.29
N ILE A 777 -12.81 17.73 -46.08
CA ILE A 777 -13.64 16.66 -46.58
C ILE A 777 -13.80 15.60 -45.48
N TYR A 778 -15.02 15.13 -45.25
CA TYR A 778 -15.35 14.17 -44.19
C TYR A 778 -16.54 13.27 -44.54
N GLY A 779 -16.95 12.44 -43.66
CA GLY A 779 -18.16 11.60 -43.80
C GLY A 779 -18.17 10.69 -45.03
N GLU A 780 -19.37 10.50 -45.61
CA GLU A 780 -19.60 9.59 -46.75
C GLU A 780 -18.94 10.09 -48.03
N ILE A 781 -18.83 11.41 -48.20
CA ILE A 781 -18.15 11.99 -49.35
C ILE A 781 -16.65 11.64 -49.32
N ARG A 782 -16.02 11.75 -48.15
CA ARG A 782 -14.61 11.34 -47.97
C ARG A 782 -14.41 9.85 -48.23
N LYS A 783 -15.32 8.98 -47.71
CA LYS A 783 -15.25 7.54 -47.95
C LYS A 783 -15.34 7.25 -49.47
N LYS A 784 -16.25 7.90 -50.17
CA LYS A 784 -16.38 7.76 -51.60
C LYS A 784 -15.13 8.23 -52.36
N TRP A 785 -14.56 9.38 -51.95
CA TRP A 785 -13.34 9.91 -52.58
C TRP A 785 -12.15 8.95 -52.32
N ALA A 786 -12.05 8.37 -51.13
CA ALA A 786 -11.07 7.34 -50.84
C ALA A 786 -11.21 6.09 -51.72
N ALA A 787 -12.45 5.64 -51.94
CA ALA A 787 -12.75 4.51 -52.84
C ALA A 787 -12.43 4.79 -54.30
N LEU A 788 -12.30 6.06 -54.66
CA LEU A 788 -11.91 6.51 -55.99
C LEU A 788 -10.42 6.94 -56.06
N ASP A 789 -9.58 6.45 -55.17
CA ASP A 789 -8.13 6.65 -55.11
C ASP A 789 -7.75 8.13 -54.87
N TYR A 790 -8.50 8.83 -54.01
CA TYR A 790 -8.22 10.15 -53.51
C TYR A 790 -7.82 11.16 -54.63
N GLU A 791 -6.72 11.92 -54.43
CA GLU A 791 -6.22 12.91 -55.38
C GLU A 791 -5.76 12.32 -56.72
N ARG A 792 -5.43 11.01 -56.77
CA ARG A 792 -5.06 10.35 -58.00
C ARG A 792 -6.26 10.09 -58.90
N GLY A 793 -7.43 9.87 -58.29
CA GLY A 793 -8.68 9.62 -58.99
C GLY A 793 -9.37 10.93 -59.44
N LEU A 794 -10.11 11.52 -58.50
CA LEU A 794 -10.88 12.75 -58.78
C LEU A 794 -10.05 14.05 -58.69
N GLY A 795 -8.82 13.98 -58.17
CA GLY A 795 -8.02 15.16 -57.93
C GLY A 795 -8.26 15.76 -56.55
N TYR A 796 -7.76 16.96 -56.36
CA TYR A 796 -7.84 17.69 -55.09
C TYR A 796 -9.19 18.39 -54.88
N PRO A 797 -9.71 18.44 -53.64
CA PRO A 797 -10.91 19.22 -53.36
C PRO A 797 -10.67 20.70 -53.58
N THR A 798 -11.69 21.36 -54.17
CA THR A 798 -11.72 22.81 -54.45
C THR A 798 -12.80 23.53 -53.63
N THR A 799 -13.59 22.78 -52.85
CA THR A 799 -14.55 23.30 -51.88
C THR A 799 -14.45 22.51 -50.61
N ASP A 800 -14.86 23.13 -49.53
CA ASP A 800 -15.24 22.35 -48.33
C ASP A 800 -16.50 21.53 -48.65
N GLU A 801 -16.84 20.61 -47.77
CA GLU A 801 -18.13 19.94 -47.85
C GLU A 801 -19.25 20.97 -47.62
N LEU A 802 -20.05 21.18 -48.65
CA LEU A 802 -21.13 22.17 -48.70
C LEU A 802 -22.49 21.45 -48.69
N GLY A 803 -23.48 22.05 -48.07
CA GLY A 803 -24.88 21.65 -48.21
C GLY A 803 -25.40 22.01 -49.61
N THR A 804 -26.24 21.15 -50.15
CA THR A 804 -26.95 21.44 -51.42
C THR A 804 -28.01 22.53 -51.21
N PRO A 805 -28.30 23.34 -52.27
CA PRO A 805 -29.29 24.42 -52.14
C PRO A 805 -30.71 24.04 -51.74
N ASP A 806 -31.09 22.77 -51.92
CA ASP A 806 -32.38 22.21 -51.46
C ASP A 806 -32.33 21.69 -50.01
N GLY A 807 -31.13 21.72 -49.36
CA GLY A 807 -30.92 21.25 -48.01
C GLY A 807 -30.95 19.73 -47.80
N ALA A 808 -31.13 18.95 -48.87
CA ALA A 808 -31.32 17.49 -48.75
C ALA A 808 -30.01 16.69 -48.84
N GLY A 809 -28.93 17.30 -49.29
CA GLY A 809 -27.64 16.64 -49.49
C GLY A 809 -26.42 17.48 -49.19
N GLN A 810 -25.26 16.89 -49.41
CA GLN A 810 -23.93 17.50 -49.25
C GLN A 810 -23.10 17.18 -50.49
N TYR A 811 -22.10 18.05 -50.77
CA TYR A 811 -21.20 17.86 -51.88
C TYR A 811 -19.83 18.49 -51.66
N ASN A 812 -18.81 17.94 -52.33
CA ASN A 812 -17.52 18.59 -52.61
C ASN A 812 -17.25 18.62 -54.12
N HIS A 813 -16.57 19.66 -54.56
CA HIS A 813 -15.97 19.70 -55.88
C HIS A 813 -14.49 19.36 -55.84
N PHE A 814 -14.00 18.79 -56.92
CA PHE A 814 -12.62 18.34 -57.09
C PHE A 814 -12.06 18.77 -58.44
N VAL A 815 -10.76 18.91 -58.55
CA VAL A 815 -10.08 19.14 -59.80
C VAL A 815 -8.90 18.19 -60.00
N ASN A 816 -8.88 17.52 -61.15
CA ASN A 816 -7.77 16.70 -61.61
C ASN A 816 -7.32 17.15 -63.00
N ASN A 817 -6.13 17.74 -63.14
CA ASN A 817 -5.58 18.21 -64.42
C ASN A 817 -6.56 19.11 -65.20
N GLY A 818 -7.24 20.03 -64.51
CA GLY A 818 -8.23 20.92 -65.11
C GLY A 818 -9.63 20.34 -65.28
N ASN A 819 -9.82 19.06 -65.07
CA ASN A 819 -11.13 18.41 -65.12
C ASN A 819 -11.83 18.55 -63.78
N VAL A 820 -13.06 19.05 -63.75
CA VAL A 820 -13.86 19.20 -62.56
C VAL A 820 -14.72 17.98 -62.32
N GLY A 821 -14.55 17.37 -61.17
CA GLY A 821 -15.37 16.32 -60.59
C GLY A 821 -16.19 16.82 -59.42
N SER A 822 -17.18 16.06 -59.01
CA SER A 822 -17.97 16.30 -57.81
C SER A 822 -18.43 15.01 -57.20
N ILE A 823 -18.50 14.96 -55.89
CA ILE A 823 -19.19 13.91 -55.17
C ILE A 823 -20.38 14.54 -54.47
N TYR A 824 -21.55 13.98 -54.64
CA TYR A 824 -22.79 14.35 -53.97
C TYR A 824 -23.25 13.21 -53.09
N TYR A 825 -23.76 13.55 -51.93
CA TYR A 825 -24.28 12.62 -50.96
C TYR A 825 -25.65 13.05 -50.44
N THR A 826 -26.57 12.09 -50.36
CA THR A 826 -27.78 12.16 -49.57
C THR A 826 -27.97 10.83 -48.84
N THR A 827 -28.76 10.82 -47.73
CA THR A 827 -29.09 9.55 -47.01
C THR A 827 -29.86 8.56 -47.90
N ALA A 828 -30.60 9.07 -48.87
CA ALA A 828 -31.43 8.25 -49.78
C ALA A 828 -30.63 7.63 -50.94
N THR A 829 -29.63 8.32 -51.47
CA THR A 829 -28.87 7.86 -52.65
C THR A 829 -27.52 7.29 -52.32
N GLY A 830 -26.93 7.63 -51.13
CA GLY A 830 -25.53 7.42 -50.87
C GLY A 830 -24.65 8.46 -51.56
N ALA A 831 -23.32 8.27 -51.47
CA ALA A 831 -22.33 9.18 -52.07
C ALA A 831 -21.96 8.69 -53.48
N HIS A 832 -22.12 9.54 -54.49
CA HIS A 832 -21.81 9.23 -55.88
C HIS A 832 -20.99 10.31 -56.56
N ALA A 833 -20.07 9.87 -57.44
CA ALA A 833 -19.16 10.75 -58.18
C ALA A 833 -19.75 11.03 -59.57
N ILE A 834 -19.59 12.27 -60.01
CA ILE A 834 -19.96 12.75 -61.34
C ILE A 834 -18.90 13.74 -61.82
N TYR A 835 -18.40 13.55 -63.03
CA TYR A 835 -17.35 14.38 -63.60
C TYR A 835 -17.45 14.58 -65.12
N GLY A 836 -16.53 15.28 -65.73
CA GLY A 836 -16.44 15.44 -67.17
C GLY A 836 -17.68 16.05 -67.84
N GLU A 837 -17.99 15.57 -69.04
CA GLU A 837 -19.10 16.09 -69.87
C GLU A 837 -20.46 15.79 -69.25
N ILE A 838 -20.61 14.65 -68.53
CA ILE A 838 -21.86 14.32 -67.86
C ILE A 838 -22.13 15.33 -66.72
N ARG A 839 -21.10 15.70 -65.95
CA ARG A 839 -21.24 16.75 -64.92
C ARG A 839 -21.60 18.11 -65.52
N LYS A 840 -20.95 18.53 -66.62
CA LYS A 840 -21.26 19.77 -67.32
C LYS A 840 -22.70 19.80 -67.77
N LYS A 841 -23.18 18.73 -68.35
CA LYS A 841 -24.58 18.55 -68.77
C LYS A 841 -25.54 18.64 -67.59
N TRP A 842 -25.26 17.91 -66.49
CA TRP A 842 -26.07 17.95 -65.28
C TRP A 842 -26.12 19.39 -64.67
N ALA A 843 -25.01 20.11 -64.66
CA ALA A 843 -24.95 21.51 -64.24
C ALA A 843 -25.81 22.40 -65.10
N ALA A 844 -25.74 22.24 -66.43
CA ALA A 844 -26.56 23.01 -67.39
C ALA A 844 -28.08 22.72 -67.25
N LEU A 845 -28.45 21.56 -66.69
CA LEU A 845 -29.80 21.16 -66.40
C LEU A 845 -30.28 21.50 -64.99
N GLY A 846 -29.49 22.29 -64.19
CA GLY A 846 -29.84 22.77 -62.85
C GLY A 846 -29.51 21.82 -61.72
N TYR A 847 -28.53 20.95 -61.91
CA TYR A 847 -28.01 20.04 -60.89
C TYR A 847 -29.14 19.12 -60.28
N GLU A 848 -29.17 18.96 -58.98
CA GLU A 848 -30.13 18.20 -58.20
C GLU A 848 -31.57 18.67 -58.39
N ARG A 849 -31.79 19.98 -58.64
CA ARG A 849 -33.13 20.54 -58.88
C ARG A 849 -33.69 20.12 -60.26
N GLY A 850 -32.81 19.81 -61.21
CA GLY A 850 -33.22 19.45 -62.55
C GLY A 850 -33.43 17.95 -62.73
N LEU A 851 -32.46 17.10 -62.40
CA LEU A 851 -32.54 15.68 -62.66
C LEU A 851 -32.56 14.83 -61.34
N GLY A 852 -32.43 15.49 -60.17
CA GLY A 852 -32.22 14.80 -58.88
C GLY A 852 -30.76 14.52 -58.66
N TYR A 853 -30.47 13.83 -57.56
CA TYR A 853 -29.12 13.43 -57.15
C TYR A 853 -28.61 12.23 -57.94
N PRO A 854 -27.30 12.12 -58.23
CA PRO A 854 -26.77 10.92 -58.85
C PRO A 854 -26.99 9.69 -57.90
N THR A 855 -27.43 8.57 -58.52
CA THR A 855 -27.68 7.29 -57.89
C THR A 855 -26.64 6.21 -58.25
N THR A 856 -25.75 6.59 -59.19
CA THR A 856 -24.56 5.80 -59.58
C THR A 856 -23.37 6.71 -59.69
N ASP A 857 -22.20 6.11 -59.56
CA ASP A 857 -20.99 6.78 -60.04
C ASP A 857 -21.05 6.93 -61.55
N GLU A 858 -20.17 7.73 -62.12
CA GLU A 858 -20.03 7.77 -63.56
C GLU A 858 -19.44 6.46 -64.04
N LEU A 859 -20.27 5.66 -64.69
CA LEU A 859 -19.95 4.30 -65.12
C LEU A 859 -19.67 4.28 -66.65
N GLY A 860 -18.80 3.37 -67.06
CA GLY A 860 -18.64 3.04 -68.46
C GLY A 860 -19.88 2.21 -68.92
N THR A 861 -20.32 2.46 -70.17
CA THR A 861 -21.37 1.63 -70.74
C THR A 861 -20.89 0.20 -71.03
N PRO A 862 -21.75 -0.82 -70.99
CA PRO A 862 -21.38 -2.20 -71.23
C PRO A 862 -20.77 -2.48 -72.61
N ASP A 863 -20.93 -1.61 -73.60
CA ASP A 863 -20.30 -1.71 -74.92
C ASP A 863 -18.91 -1.10 -74.99
N GLY A 864 -18.48 -0.44 -73.89
CA GLY A 864 -17.17 0.23 -73.76
C GLY A 864 -17.04 1.55 -74.50
N ILE A 865 -18.09 2.07 -75.14
CA ILE A 865 -18.02 3.28 -76.00
C ILE A 865 -18.36 4.54 -75.24
N GLY A 866 -19.31 4.48 -74.31
CA GLY A 866 -19.89 5.60 -73.60
C GLY A 866 -19.70 5.59 -72.10
N ARG A 867 -20.23 6.62 -71.46
CA ARG A 867 -20.30 6.76 -69.99
C ARG A 867 -21.71 7.28 -69.61
N TYR A 868 -22.09 6.97 -68.36
CA TYR A 868 -23.41 7.41 -67.88
C TYR A 868 -23.46 7.60 -66.38
N ASN A 869 -24.41 8.39 -65.91
CA ASN A 869 -24.93 8.42 -64.55
C ASN A 869 -26.44 8.29 -64.56
N HIS A 870 -26.98 7.59 -63.55
CA HIS A 870 -28.40 7.63 -63.20
C HIS A 870 -28.68 8.64 -62.11
N PHE A 871 -29.90 9.15 -62.04
CA PHE A 871 -30.35 10.19 -61.14
C PHE A 871 -31.65 9.82 -60.40
N SER A 872 -31.89 10.37 -59.23
CA SER A 872 -32.95 9.99 -58.28
C SER A 872 -34.38 10.33 -58.82
N LEU A 873 -34.52 11.29 -59.70
CA LEU A 873 -35.85 11.56 -60.33
C LEU A 873 -36.15 10.67 -61.50
N GLY A 874 -35.44 9.56 -61.66
CA GLY A 874 -35.72 8.58 -62.76
C GLY A 874 -35.12 9.02 -64.07
N HIS A 875 -34.06 9.80 -64.08
CA HIS A 875 -33.38 10.33 -65.26
C HIS A 875 -32.00 9.72 -65.44
N SER A 876 -31.43 9.85 -66.63
CA SER A 876 -30.04 9.45 -66.92
C SER A 876 -29.39 10.42 -67.87
N ILE A 877 -28.04 10.64 -67.68
CA ILE A 877 -27.24 11.29 -68.72
C ILE A 877 -26.27 10.26 -69.27
N TYR A 878 -26.22 10.15 -70.59
CA TYR A 878 -25.26 9.34 -71.32
C TYR A 878 -24.37 10.23 -72.18
N TYR A 879 -23.10 9.85 -72.25
CA TYR A 879 -22.09 10.56 -73.00
C TYR A 879 -21.30 9.63 -73.90
N THR A 880 -21.09 10.02 -75.15
CA THR A 880 -20.04 9.51 -76.05
C THR A 880 -19.34 10.67 -76.74
N THR A 881 -18.13 10.45 -77.24
CA THR A 881 -17.43 11.47 -78.04
C THR A 881 -18.16 11.82 -79.34
N ALA A 882 -18.98 10.90 -79.89
CA ALA A 882 -19.68 11.08 -81.10
C ALA A 882 -21.01 11.84 -80.96
N THR A 883 -21.68 11.71 -79.77
CA THR A 883 -23.02 12.32 -79.59
C THR A 883 -23.00 13.51 -78.65
N GLY A 884 -21.99 13.63 -77.79
CA GLY A 884 -21.98 14.51 -76.62
C GLY A 884 -22.81 13.92 -75.48
N ALA A 885 -22.96 14.76 -74.40
CA ALA A 885 -23.72 14.35 -73.23
C ALA A 885 -25.20 14.77 -73.38
N HIS A 886 -26.10 13.78 -73.25
CA HIS A 886 -27.53 14.03 -73.37
C HIS A 886 -28.33 13.38 -72.24
N ALA A 887 -29.37 14.08 -71.77
CA ALA A 887 -30.28 13.67 -70.73
C ALA A 887 -31.50 12.96 -71.30
N VAL A 888 -31.79 11.75 -70.84
CA VAL A 888 -33.00 10.97 -71.16
C VAL A 888 -33.86 10.87 -69.93
N LYS A 889 -35.12 11.24 -70.00
CA LYS A 889 -35.97 11.41 -68.83
C LYS A 889 -37.18 10.48 -68.83
N GLY A 890 -37.79 10.31 -67.69
CA GLY A 890 -39.13 9.79 -67.46
C GLY A 890 -39.47 8.53 -68.25
N GLU A 891 -40.61 8.59 -68.96
CA GLU A 891 -41.16 7.44 -69.70
C GLU A 891 -40.32 7.09 -70.94
N ILE A 892 -39.68 8.08 -71.57
CA ILE A 892 -38.75 7.85 -72.69
C ILE A 892 -37.53 7.02 -72.17
N ARG A 893 -37.02 7.34 -71.02
CA ARG A 893 -35.91 6.60 -70.40
C ARG A 893 -36.34 5.16 -70.06
N LYS A 894 -37.54 4.96 -69.47
CA LYS A 894 -38.06 3.62 -69.16
C LYS A 894 -38.22 2.78 -70.46
N ARG A 895 -38.72 3.40 -71.55
CA ARG A 895 -38.86 2.71 -72.85
C ARG A 895 -37.49 2.31 -73.39
N TRP A 896 -36.52 3.20 -73.39
CA TRP A 896 -35.16 2.91 -73.85
C TRP A 896 -34.52 1.83 -72.99
N ALA A 897 -34.72 1.83 -71.69
CA ALA A 897 -34.26 0.79 -70.79
C ALA A 897 -34.86 -0.59 -71.11
N ALA A 898 -36.18 -0.65 -71.41
CA ALA A 898 -36.85 -1.85 -71.79
C ALA A 898 -36.35 -2.43 -73.10
N LEU A 899 -35.82 -1.61 -74.02
CA LEU A 899 -35.18 -1.98 -75.26
C LEU A 899 -33.74 -2.47 -75.10
N GLY A 900 -33.12 -2.30 -73.95
CA GLY A 900 -31.75 -2.73 -73.71
C GLY A 900 -30.72 -1.61 -73.79
N TRP A 901 -31.17 -0.33 -73.62
CA TRP A 901 -30.31 0.87 -73.56
C TRP A 901 -29.52 1.07 -74.87
N GLU A 902 -28.22 1.43 -74.76
CA GLU A 902 -27.28 1.66 -75.87
C GLU A 902 -27.05 0.40 -76.71
N ARG A 903 -27.36 -0.82 -76.18
CA ARG A 903 -27.28 -2.05 -76.95
C ARG A 903 -28.49 -2.31 -77.84
N SER A 904 -29.56 -1.50 -77.69
CA SER A 904 -30.68 -1.51 -78.58
C SER A 904 -30.34 -0.98 -79.96
N TYR A 905 -31.26 -1.15 -81.00
CA TYR A 905 -31.06 -0.53 -82.26
C TYR A 905 -31.00 1.01 -82.20
N LEU A 906 -31.54 1.59 -81.15
CA LEU A 906 -31.54 3.06 -80.94
C LEU A 906 -30.11 3.60 -80.60
N ARG A 907 -29.25 2.78 -80.04
CA ARG A 907 -27.89 3.17 -79.56
C ARG A 907 -27.94 4.38 -78.59
N TYR A 908 -27.09 5.38 -78.77
CA TYR A 908 -26.89 6.54 -77.83
C TYR A 908 -27.82 7.69 -78.18
N PRO A 909 -28.30 8.47 -77.16
CA PRO A 909 -29.07 9.65 -77.40
C PRO A 909 -28.21 10.74 -78.08
N ARG A 910 -28.82 11.50 -78.97
CA ARG A 910 -28.28 12.60 -79.75
C ARG A 910 -28.86 13.94 -79.31
N THR A 911 -30.01 13.92 -78.63
CA THR A 911 -30.63 15.15 -78.06
C THR A 911 -31.02 14.93 -76.61
N ASP A 912 -31.08 16.02 -75.87
CA ASP A 912 -31.87 16.02 -74.62
C ASP A 912 -33.33 15.81 -74.97
N GLU A 913 -34.13 15.43 -74.00
CA GLU A 913 -35.58 15.35 -74.14
C GLU A 913 -36.10 16.77 -74.44
N TYR A 914 -36.85 16.94 -75.56
CA TYR A 914 -37.49 18.16 -75.92
C TYR A 914 -38.96 18.00 -76.26
N VAL A 915 -39.75 19.06 -76.30
CA VAL A 915 -41.17 19.03 -76.59
C VAL A 915 -41.41 19.66 -77.96
N THR A 916 -42.12 18.94 -78.81
CA THR A 916 -42.54 19.50 -80.13
C THR A 916 -44.02 19.14 -80.33
N ASN A 917 -44.83 20.12 -80.56
CA ASN A 917 -46.30 19.99 -80.77
C ASN A 917 -47.00 19.20 -79.62
N GLY A 918 -46.56 19.40 -78.37
CA GLY A 918 -47.10 18.73 -77.19
C GLY A 918 -46.64 17.29 -76.97
N VAL A 919 -45.72 16.76 -77.76
CA VAL A 919 -45.11 15.44 -77.71
C VAL A 919 -43.71 15.55 -77.14
N TYR A 920 -43.36 14.85 -76.06
CA TYR A 920 -42.00 14.69 -75.60
C TYR A 920 -41.22 13.79 -76.55
N ARG A 921 -39.99 14.15 -76.87
CA ARG A 921 -39.17 13.42 -77.83
C ARG A 921 -37.72 13.45 -77.44
N SER A 922 -37.00 12.31 -77.58
CA SER A 922 -35.55 12.22 -77.61
C SER A 922 -35.11 11.45 -78.86
N ASP A 923 -34.11 12.02 -79.54
CA ASP A 923 -33.51 11.42 -80.70
C ASP A 923 -32.27 10.62 -80.31
N PHE A 924 -32.11 9.47 -80.93
CA PHE A 924 -31.01 8.51 -80.73
C PHE A 924 -30.29 8.27 -82.08
N GLN A 925 -29.16 7.62 -82.05
CA GLN A 925 -28.36 7.34 -83.27
C GLN A 925 -29.15 6.47 -84.30
N GLY A 926 -29.95 5.51 -83.84
CA GLY A 926 -30.68 4.61 -84.68
C GLY A 926 -32.18 4.86 -84.78
N GLY A 927 -32.72 5.95 -84.20
CA GLY A 927 -34.14 6.31 -84.23
C GLY A 927 -34.51 7.30 -83.21
N TYR A 928 -35.75 7.37 -82.73
CA TYR A 928 -36.23 8.28 -81.73
C TYR A 928 -37.31 7.60 -80.85
N ILE A 929 -37.51 8.16 -79.68
CA ILE A 929 -38.64 7.81 -78.79
C ILE A 929 -39.48 9.06 -78.57
N THR A 930 -40.80 8.90 -78.72
CA THR A 930 -41.80 9.92 -78.38
C THR A 930 -42.64 9.46 -77.21
N TYR A 931 -43.12 10.42 -76.40
CA TYR A 931 -44.04 10.15 -75.30
C TYR A 931 -45.18 11.16 -75.23
N THR A 932 -46.38 10.67 -75.07
CA THR A 932 -47.57 11.40 -74.66
C THR A 932 -48.37 10.61 -73.64
N LEU A 933 -49.21 11.25 -72.83
CA LEU A 933 -50.09 10.53 -71.90
C LEU A 933 -51.04 9.54 -72.57
N ALA A 934 -51.44 9.86 -73.85
CA ALA A 934 -52.37 9.03 -74.57
C ALA A 934 -51.71 7.76 -75.19
N THR A 935 -50.48 7.89 -75.66
CA THR A 935 -49.81 6.77 -76.39
C THR A 935 -48.76 6.04 -75.56
N GLY A 936 -48.44 6.52 -74.42
CA GLY A 936 -47.22 6.08 -73.69
C GLY A 936 -45.94 6.41 -74.47
N ALA A 937 -44.86 5.76 -74.13
CA ALA A 937 -43.55 5.92 -74.81
C ALA A 937 -43.46 4.94 -76.00
N VAL A 938 -43.24 5.45 -77.19
CA VAL A 938 -43.17 4.73 -78.46
C VAL A 938 -41.83 5.02 -79.14
N ASP A 939 -41.11 3.94 -79.49
CA ASP A 939 -39.83 4.02 -80.22
C ASP A 939 -40.03 3.83 -81.72
N ARG A 940 -39.20 4.44 -82.55
CA ARG A 940 -39.24 4.33 -84.02
C ARG A 940 -37.81 4.40 -84.57
N PRO A 941 -37.41 3.52 -85.53
CA PRO A 941 -36.12 3.73 -86.22
C PRO A 941 -36.20 4.99 -87.15
N TRP A 942 -35.06 5.41 -87.62
CA TRP A 942 -35.00 6.50 -88.66
C TRP A 942 -35.53 6.01 -89.95
#